data_ab6ea201df14ea8881978a9d7a16ccd1
#
_entry.id   ab6ea201df14ea8881978a9d7a16ccd1
#
_cell.length_a   1.000
_cell.length_b   1.000
_cell.length_c   1.000
_cell.angle_alpha   90.00
_cell.angle_beta   90.00
_cell.angle_gamma   90.00
#
_symmetry.space_group_name_H-M   'P 1'
#
loop_
_entity.id
_entity.type
_entity.pdbx_description
1 polymer ?
#
loop_
_entity_poly.entity_id
_entity_poly.type
_entity_poly.pdbx_seq_one_letter_code
_entity_poly.pdbx_strand_id
1 'polypeptide(L)'
;MRKDWSFLAIVVAVSTWQLVPSYGQLDLPARMRSPVAAAAFFDLACQLRYTPGLGKAQADVALALLQAAMELDPDTTAYYGMAIELASRYAGGDYAKEVGQWLGRYISPSAQFAVCRLGIDYVLGRLSTSKEREQFLQGLLESSAGRNAVVDSYLLTQYGILLLERKNGPAAKALFTKAYQIDPANRVAFAQLIGLAPDAVEPGGYLEHLRLVMQQDPLDMDTAMAFSQYAEQLELYDLAAGGYGYCAGLFCYLHPDKPVPAEIYLPWVLCLYQTEHRQDVIQIANKLRDQGVVDLFLESVAAKAAARSGEGELAERILSDAEQMALRLAGGDQQAATQAGLRPRHVAWFYSFVKPDKAKALDWANKAYAQEPNSPITVALLAYALAVNGQAQYASSLLDQAASTQIGQLAGAIVLMSGSDKAKAANALRSAIAKDPGSLVAEVARGHLTELGYTYRPRVESAPILERLSGRFGQTLTPRFADPNQWIGFQVAVPSNTIRFGESLVASVMVSNQGLETLVVGDGWISGLVCVDVNVTGDLQRSWPEMIATQAFSYTRLAPGRTARSQVLLTTGPLEALLDASPQAALRLQFTVRMVEAPGQKAGVRVPPVTLTINRPAVELTAEGLKDRHQRLARADLTEAIATSRLFVGLLKEQHAMVTGAIRYRFRFSEWLPQMLRDALLKEPGLLTSQDPKAWELKVHTLAYLSGLDMDLDIARAAGECLSDQAWPVRLMAMYILARQDGGFQQVLRWAARYDLHPLVRQTAGLLAGPQVP
;
A
#
# COMPACT_ATOMS: atom_id res chain seq x y z
N MET A 1 44.06 -40.10 4.76
CA MET A 1 43.91 -41.08 3.64
C MET A 1 42.56 -41.05 2.93
N ARG A 2 41.55 -40.32 3.37
CA ARG A 2 40.26 -40.18 2.68
C ARG A 2 40.17 -39.01 1.69
N LYS A 3 41.15 -38.11 1.63
CA LYS A 3 41.13 -36.93 0.73
C LYS A 3 41.62 -37.17 -0.69
N ASP A 4 42.43 -38.19 -0.94
CA ASP A 4 43.12 -38.37 -2.22
C ASP A 4 42.29 -39.10 -3.29
N TRP A 5 41.25 -39.83 -2.88
CA TRP A 5 40.39 -40.59 -3.80
C TRP A 5 39.30 -39.70 -4.52
N SER A 6 38.89 -38.60 -3.88
CA SER A 6 37.97 -37.66 -4.49
C SER A 6 38.58 -36.95 -5.72
N PHE A 7 39.89 -36.73 -5.69
CA PHE A 7 40.63 -36.07 -6.74
C PHE A 7 40.77 -36.97 -8.00
N LEU A 8 40.94 -38.29 -7.80
CA LEU A 8 41.08 -39.22 -8.90
C LEU A 8 39.80 -39.45 -9.68
N ALA A 9 38.63 -39.49 -9.02
CA ALA A 9 37.33 -39.64 -9.64
C ALA A 9 36.97 -38.41 -10.52
N ILE A 10 37.35 -37.21 -10.09
CA ILE A 10 37.13 -35.97 -10.83
C ILE A 10 38.07 -35.84 -12.02
N VAL A 11 39.33 -36.26 -11.87
CA VAL A 11 40.32 -36.24 -12.94
C VAL A 11 39.93 -37.22 -14.06
N VAL A 12 39.33 -38.39 -13.72
CA VAL A 12 38.84 -39.33 -14.74
C VAL A 12 37.61 -38.80 -15.47
N ALA A 13 36.69 -38.11 -14.79
CA ALA A 13 35.57 -37.46 -15.48
C ALA A 13 35.99 -36.33 -16.43
N VAL A 14 37.01 -35.51 -16.01
CA VAL A 14 37.55 -34.43 -16.84
C VAL A 14 38.45 -34.95 -17.98
N SER A 15 39.18 -36.02 -17.81
CA SER A 15 40.05 -36.59 -18.87
C SER A 15 39.30 -37.28 -20.02
N THR A 16 38.05 -37.76 -19.79
CA THR A 16 37.20 -38.28 -20.87
C THR A 16 36.54 -37.17 -21.71
N TRP A 17 36.58 -35.94 -21.24
CA TRP A 17 36.02 -34.79 -21.99
C TRP A 17 36.96 -34.24 -23.09
N GLN A 18 38.23 -34.66 -23.16
CA GLN A 18 39.13 -34.24 -24.24
C GLN A 18 38.89 -34.93 -25.60
N LEU A 19 37.94 -35.85 -25.67
CA LEU A 19 37.57 -36.58 -26.93
C LEU A 19 36.14 -36.29 -27.36
N VAL A 20 35.67 -35.01 -27.25
CA VAL A 20 34.40 -34.63 -27.90
C VAL A 20 34.65 -34.38 -29.37
N PRO A 21 34.00 -35.10 -30.26
CA PRO A 21 34.06 -34.80 -31.70
C PRO A 21 33.53 -33.39 -31.94
N SER A 22 34.12 -32.69 -32.92
CA SER A 22 33.64 -31.42 -33.41
C SER A 22 32.19 -31.56 -33.89
N TYR A 23 31.25 -31.21 -33.02
CA TYR A 23 29.85 -31.12 -33.43
C TYR A 23 29.70 -29.97 -34.40
N GLY A 24 29.30 -30.32 -35.63
CA GLY A 24 28.78 -29.36 -36.59
C GLY A 24 27.69 -28.52 -35.99
N GLN A 25 27.45 -27.35 -36.56
CA GLN A 25 26.41 -26.42 -36.14
C GLN A 25 25.11 -27.18 -35.87
N LEU A 26 24.88 -27.48 -34.58
CA LEU A 26 23.58 -27.96 -34.14
C LEU A 26 22.64 -26.75 -34.18
N ASP A 27 21.62 -26.85 -35.03
CA ASP A 27 20.46 -25.97 -34.96
C ASP A 27 20.06 -25.85 -33.49
N LEU A 28 19.95 -24.62 -32.98
CA LEU A 28 19.48 -24.35 -31.62
C LEU A 28 18.17 -25.11 -31.42
N PRO A 29 18.07 -26.06 -30.48
CA PRO A 29 16.88 -26.85 -30.31
C PRO A 29 15.68 -25.94 -30.10
N ALA A 30 14.55 -26.30 -30.70
CA ALA A 30 13.27 -25.62 -30.53
C ALA A 30 13.11 -25.25 -29.04
N ARG A 31 12.72 -23.99 -28.75
CA ARG A 31 12.57 -23.47 -27.39
C ARG A 31 11.90 -24.51 -26.50
N MET A 32 12.67 -25.07 -25.57
CA MET A 32 12.13 -26.03 -24.61
C MET A 32 11.10 -25.30 -23.74
N ARG A 33 9.88 -25.80 -23.72
CA ARG A 33 8.81 -25.29 -22.85
C ARG A 33 8.31 -26.40 -21.97
N SER A 34 8.28 -26.16 -20.68
CA SER A 34 7.74 -27.09 -19.69
C SER A 34 7.35 -26.32 -18.42
N PRO A 35 6.07 -26.05 -18.20
CA PRO A 35 5.58 -25.51 -16.93
C PRO A 35 5.95 -26.39 -15.73
N VAL A 36 6.01 -27.73 -15.96
CA VAL A 36 6.39 -28.70 -14.92
C VAL A 36 7.83 -28.48 -14.47
N ALA A 37 8.79 -28.43 -15.39
CA ALA A 37 10.18 -28.15 -15.05
C ALA A 37 10.41 -26.74 -14.53
N ALA A 38 9.66 -25.74 -15.03
CA ALA A 38 9.69 -24.37 -14.52
C ALA A 38 9.35 -24.29 -13.04
N ALA A 39 8.36 -25.08 -12.59
CA ALA A 39 7.96 -25.12 -11.19
C ALA A 39 9.13 -25.54 -10.27
N ALA A 40 9.95 -26.52 -10.68
CA ALA A 40 11.09 -26.97 -9.87
C ALA A 40 12.14 -25.86 -9.66
N PHE A 41 12.39 -25.03 -10.67
CA PHE A 41 13.27 -23.87 -10.55
C PHE A 41 12.66 -22.79 -9.67
N PHE A 42 11.36 -22.55 -9.80
CA PHE A 42 10.64 -21.59 -9.00
C PHE A 42 10.63 -21.97 -7.51
N ASP A 43 10.39 -23.25 -7.19
CA ASP A 43 10.39 -23.77 -5.81
C ASP A 43 11.76 -23.57 -5.15
N LEU A 44 12.85 -23.84 -5.88
CA LEU A 44 14.19 -23.59 -5.37
C LEU A 44 14.49 -22.09 -5.19
N ALA A 45 14.01 -21.25 -6.08
CA ALA A 45 14.11 -19.80 -5.94
C ALA A 45 13.32 -19.31 -4.71
N CYS A 46 12.14 -19.87 -4.45
CA CYS A 46 11.36 -19.61 -3.23
C CYS A 46 12.11 -20.09 -1.96
N GLN A 47 12.75 -21.26 -2.00
CA GLN A 47 13.56 -21.75 -0.88
C GLN A 47 14.68 -20.76 -0.54
N LEU A 48 15.36 -20.21 -1.53
CA LEU A 48 16.38 -19.18 -1.32
C LEU A 48 15.75 -17.88 -0.82
N ARG A 49 14.69 -17.40 -1.47
CA ARG A 49 14.02 -16.13 -1.15
C ARG A 49 13.53 -16.06 0.29
N TYR A 50 12.96 -17.15 0.79
CA TYR A 50 12.38 -17.22 2.13
C TYR A 50 13.36 -17.76 3.19
N THR A 51 14.63 -17.97 2.84
CA THR A 51 15.67 -18.28 3.81
C THR A 51 16.01 -17.03 4.63
N PRO A 52 15.97 -17.08 5.98
CA PRO A 52 16.33 -15.95 6.82
C PRO A 52 17.75 -15.46 6.53
N GLY A 53 17.91 -14.13 6.37
CA GLY A 53 19.22 -13.54 6.12
C GLY A 53 19.73 -13.71 4.68
N LEU A 54 18.84 -13.72 3.68
CA LEU A 54 19.18 -13.79 2.26
C LEU A 54 20.31 -12.81 1.88
N GLY A 55 21.46 -13.37 1.50
CA GLY A 55 22.61 -12.59 1.05
C GLY A 55 22.53 -12.21 -0.43
N LYS A 56 23.27 -11.17 -0.84
CA LYS A 56 23.28 -10.69 -2.23
C LYS A 56 23.59 -11.77 -3.26
N ALA A 57 24.63 -12.57 -3.02
CA ALA A 57 24.99 -13.68 -3.91
C ALA A 57 23.90 -14.73 -4.03
N GLN A 58 23.21 -15.04 -2.94
CA GLN A 58 22.09 -15.99 -2.96
C GLN A 58 20.89 -15.43 -3.72
N ALA A 59 20.63 -14.10 -3.62
CA ALA A 59 19.60 -13.42 -4.40
C ALA A 59 19.91 -13.47 -5.91
N ASP A 60 21.18 -13.26 -6.30
CA ASP A 60 21.60 -13.35 -7.70
C ASP A 60 21.41 -14.79 -8.25
N VAL A 61 21.70 -15.83 -7.44
CA VAL A 61 21.43 -17.23 -7.80
C VAL A 61 19.93 -17.49 -7.91
N ALA A 62 19.12 -16.99 -6.97
CA ALA A 62 17.66 -17.12 -7.05
C ALA A 62 17.09 -16.46 -8.32
N LEU A 63 17.65 -15.31 -8.73
CA LEU A 63 17.28 -14.66 -9.99
C LEU A 63 17.64 -15.52 -11.21
N ALA A 64 18.78 -16.18 -11.22
CA ALA A 64 19.15 -17.08 -12.33
C ALA A 64 18.19 -18.28 -12.42
N LEU A 65 17.74 -18.83 -11.28
CA LEU A 65 16.72 -19.89 -11.25
C LEU A 65 15.36 -19.37 -11.76
N LEU A 66 14.96 -18.15 -11.39
CA LEU A 66 13.73 -17.53 -11.90
C LEU A 66 13.81 -17.27 -13.42
N GLN A 67 14.97 -16.84 -13.93
CA GLN A 67 15.17 -16.68 -15.36
C GLN A 67 15.02 -18.03 -16.11
N ALA A 68 15.51 -19.11 -15.51
CA ALA A 68 15.29 -20.46 -16.06
C ALA A 68 13.79 -20.83 -16.05
N ALA A 69 13.07 -20.54 -14.98
CA ALA A 69 11.63 -20.75 -14.91
C ALA A 69 10.89 -19.94 -15.99
N MET A 70 11.23 -18.67 -16.18
CA MET A 70 10.65 -17.78 -17.20
C MET A 70 10.93 -18.26 -18.63
N GLU A 71 12.09 -18.85 -18.89
CA GLU A 71 12.42 -19.37 -20.21
C GLU A 71 11.63 -20.64 -20.53
N LEU A 72 11.41 -21.50 -19.53
CA LEU A 72 10.61 -22.71 -19.63
C LEU A 72 9.10 -22.45 -19.67
N ASP A 73 8.64 -21.43 -18.95
CA ASP A 73 7.23 -21.03 -18.90
C ASP A 73 7.10 -19.50 -18.82
N PRO A 74 7.12 -18.81 -19.97
CA PRO A 74 7.06 -17.35 -20.03
C PRO A 74 5.69 -16.74 -19.73
N ASP A 75 4.65 -17.55 -19.58
CA ASP A 75 3.28 -17.07 -19.44
C ASP A 75 2.89 -16.92 -17.96
N THR A 76 3.63 -17.52 -17.03
CA THR A 76 3.40 -17.41 -15.58
C THR A 76 3.97 -16.12 -15.02
N THR A 77 3.08 -15.16 -14.74
CA THR A 77 3.44 -13.80 -14.25
C THR A 77 4.09 -13.77 -12.87
N ALA A 78 3.86 -14.79 -12.04
CA ALA A 78 4.43 -14.87 -10.68
C ALA A 78 5.97 -14.85 -10.69
N TYR A 79 6.60 -15.48 -11.70
CA TYR A 79 8.06 -15.50 -11.83
C TYR A 79 8.64 -14.10 -12.02
N TYR A 80 8.00 -13.29 -12.88
CA TYR A 80 8.42 -11.92 -13.15
C TYR A 80 8.26 -11.03 -11.91
N GLY A 81 7.13 -11.16 -11.19
CA GLY A 81 6.89 -10.38 -9.96
C GLY A 81 7.95 -10.64 -8.90
N MET A 82 8.28 -11.91 -8.64
CA MET A 82 9.32 -12.29 -7.69
C MET A 82 10.71 -11.84 -8.16
N ALA A 83 11.01 -11.94 -9.44
CA ALA A 83 12.30 -11.50 -9.98
C ALA A 83 12.48 -9.98 -9.87
N ILE A 84 11.45 -9.19 -10.17
CA ILE A 84 11.47 -7.73 -9.99
C ILE A 84 11.74 -7.39 -8.52
N GLU A 85 11.06 -8.06 -7.58
CA GLU A 85 11.27 -7.82 -6.16
C GLU A 85 12.69 -8.18 -5.71
N LEU A 86 13.18 -9.37 -6.08
CA LEU A 86 14.53 -9.83 -5.73
C LEU A 86 15.62 -8.92 -6.29
N ALA A 87 15.53 -8.57 -7.59
CA ALA A 87 16.48 -7.69 -8.24
C ALA A 87 16.52 -6.30 -7.59
N SER A 88 15.35 -5.76 -7.25
CA SER A 88 15.24 -4.40 -6.73
C SER A 88 15.66 -4.25 -5.27
N ARG A 89 15.51 -5.30 -4.45
CA ARG A 89 15.73 -5.22 -3.00
C ARG A 89 16.97 -5.94 -2.50
N TYR A 90 17.35 -7.06 -3.12
CA TYR A 90 18.28 -8.01 -2.51
C TYR A 90 19.51 -8.31 -3.37
N ALA A 91 19.42 -8.22 -4.70
CA ALA A 91 20.48 -8.62 -5.60
C ALA A 91 21.75 -7.76 -5.48
N GLY A 92 22.90 -8.36 -5.74
CA GLY A 92 24.19 -7.68 -5.80
C GLY A 92 24.55 -7.14 -7.18
N GLY A 93 24.00 -7.75 -8.24
CA GLY A 93 24.21 -7.37 -9.62
C GLY A 93 23.38 -6.18 -10.09
N ASP A 94 23.69 -5.68 -11.28
CA ASP A 94 22.86 -4.68 -11.97
C ASP A 94 21.92 -5.39 -12.96
N TYR A 95 20.63 -5.33 -12.66
CA TYR A 95 19.57 -5.98 -13.42
C TYR A 95 18.61 -4.97 -14.07
N ALA A 96 19.03 -3.70 -14.25
CA ALA A 96 18.13 -2.66 -14.74
C ALA A 96 17.51 -2.99 -16.11
N LYS A 97 18.30 -3.57 -17.01
CA LYS A 97 17.83 -3.99 -18.34
C LYS A 97 16.81 -5.13 -18.26
N GLU A 98 17.11 -6.16 -17.49
CA GLU A 98 16.26 -7.33 -17.28
C GLU A 98 14.96 -6.93 -16.58
N VAL A 99 15.03 -6.13 -15.52
CA VAL A 99 13.84 -5.62 -14.80
C VAL A 99 12.94 -4.82 -15.73
N GLY A 100 13.50 -4.00 -16.62
CA GLY A 100 12.74 -3.28 -17.64
C GLY A 100 11.97 -4.23 -18.57
N GLN A 101 12.58 -5.35 -18.99
CA GLN A 101 11.93 -6.39 -19.81
C GLN A 101 10.87 -7.16 -19.02
N TRP A 102 11.15 -7.50 -17.75
CA TRP A 102 10.20 -8.21 -16.88
C TRP A 102 8.97 -7.36 -16.57
N LEU A 103 9.12 -6.04 -16.36
CA LEU A 103 8.00 -5.12 -16.19
C LEU A 103 7.05 -5.16 -17.40
N GLY A 104 7.58 -5.15 -18.62
CA GLY A 104 6.76 -5.24 -19.84
C GLY A 104 5.91 -6.53 -19.93
N ARG A 105 6.36 -7.61 -19.29
CA ARG A 105 5.62 -8.88 -19.17
C ARG A 105 4.70 -8.93 -17.96
N TYR A 106 5.13 -8.35 -16.84
CA TYR A 106 4.41 -8.39 -15.57
C TYR A 106 3.19 -7.46 -15.55
N ILE A 107 3.29 -6.26 -16.16
CA ILE A 107 2.19 -5.28 -16.15
C ILE A 107 0.97 -5.85 -16.86
N SER A 108 -0.06 -6.13 -16.08
CA SER A 108 -1.35 -6.71 -16.46
C SER A 108 -2.44 -6.10 -15.59
N PRO A 109 -3.73 -6.33 -15.86
CA PRO A 109 -4.82 -5.86 -14.99
C PRO A 109 -4.72 -6.35 -13.55
N SER A 110 -4.10 -7.52 -13.33
CA SER A 110 -3.89 -8.11 -12.01
C SER A 110 -2.52 -7.81 -11.40
N ALA A 111 -1.63 -7.10 -12.12
CA ALA A 111 -0.31 -6.75 -11.61
C ALA A 111 -0.40 -5.90 -10.34
N GLN A 112 0.46 -6.21 -9.40
CA GLN A 112 0.52 -5.49 -8.13
C GLN A 112 1.29 -4.17 -8.32
N PHE A 113 0.62 -3.05 -8.08
CA PHE A 113 1.20 -1.73 -8.27
C PHE A 113 2.50 -1.53 -7.47
N ALA A 114 2.55 -2.02 -6.23
CA ALA A 114 3.74 -1.91 -5.39
C ALA A 114 4.99 -2.57 -6.02
N VAL A 115 4.82 -3.72 -6.70
CA VAL A 115 5.90 -4.41 -7.41
C VAL A 115 6.29 -3.65 -8.68
N CYS A 116 5.31 -3.15 -9.43
CA CYS A 116 5.56 -2.34 -10.63
C CYS A 116 6.34 -1.07 -10.26
N ARG A 117 5.88 -0.34 -9.24
CA ARG A 117 6.56 0.87 -8.75
C ARG A 117 7.98 0.58 -8.32
N LEU A 118 8.19 -0.46 -7.51
CA LEU A 118 9.52 -0.86 -7.06
C LEU A 118 10.48 -1.12 -8.25
N GLY A 119 10.01 -1.85 -9.27
CA GLY A 119 10.82 -2.12 -10.45
C GLY A 119 11.09 -0.87 -11.31
N ILE A 120 10.10 -0.02 -11.50
CA ILE A 120 10.25 1.24 -12.25
C ILE A 120 11.26 2.15 -11.55
N ASP A 121 11.13 2.34 -10.23
CA ASP A 121 12.04 3.17 -9.43
C ASP A 121 13.47 2.63 -9.46
N TYR A 122 13.61 1.29 -9.38
CA TYR A 122 14.91 0.64 -9.49
C TYR A 122 15.59 0.92 -10.83
N VAL A 123 14.87 0.78 -11.94
CA VAL A 123 15.44 1.05 -13.28
C VAL A 123 15.77 2.52 -13.42
N LEU A 124 14.86 3.45 -13.05
CA LEU A 124 15.10 4.88 -13.14
C LEU A 124 16.31 5.33 -12.31
N GLY A 125 16.52 4.71 -11.14
CA GLY A 125 17.68 4.99 -10.28
C GLY A 125 19.02 4.49 -10.83
N ARG A 126 19.03 3.55 -11.79
CA ARG A 126 20.24 2.99 -12.43
C ARG A 126 20.57 3.65 -13.76
N LEU A 127 19.60 4.27 -14.41
CA LEU A 127 19.84 4.98 -15.67
C LEU A 127 20.54 6.32 -15.44
N SER A 128 21.68 6.51 -16.11
CA SER A 128 22.57 7.64 -15.88
C SER A 128 22.08 8.92 -16.54
N THR A 129 21.46 8.83 -17.72
CA THR A 129 21.09 9.97 -18.53
C THR A 129 19.58 10.19 -18.58
N SER A 130 19.16 11.44 -18.66
CA SER A 130 17.74 11.79 -18.85
C SER A 130 17.16 11.22 -20.16
N LYS A 131 18.01 11.00 -21.19
CA LYS A 131 17.57 10.40 -22.45
C LYS A 131 17.23 8.92 -22.28
N GLU A 132 18.06 8.17 -21.55
CA GLU A 132 17.80 6.76 -21.25
C GLU A 132 16.53 6.60 -20.40
N ARG A 133 16.34 7.46 -19.39
CA ARG A 133 15.11 7.48 -18.57
C ARG A 133 13.87 7.75 -19.42
N GLU A 134 13.94 8.71 -20.34
CA GLU A 134 12.85 9.00 -21.26
C GLU A 134 12.52 7.81 -22.17
N GLN A 135 13.53 7.21 -22.80
CA GLN A 135 13.34 6.03 -23.65
C GLN A 135 12.72 4.86 -22.89
N PHE A 136 13.16 4.63 -21.66
CA PHE A 136 12.59 3.60 -20.80
C PHE A 136 11.11 3.87 -20.50
N LEU A 137 10.77 5.10 -20.05
CA LEU A 137 9.40 5.46 -19.70
C LEU A 137 8.48 5.40 -20.91
N GLN A 138 8.90 5.90 -22.07
CA GLN A 138 8.12 5.84 -23.31
C GLN A 138 7.92 4.39 -23.77
N GLY A 139 8.99 3.59 -23.83
CA GLY A 139 8.90 2.20 -24.24
C GLY A 139 8.01 1.36 -23.31
N LEU A 140 8.05 1.62 -22.00
CA LEU A 140 7.18 0.92 -21.07
C LEU A 140 5.72 1.38 -21.20
N LEU A 141 5.45 2.69 -21.36
CA LEU A 141 4.12 3.23 -21.63
C LEU A 141 3.52 2.66 -22.92
N GLU A 142 4.30 2.56 -24.00
CA GLU A 142 3.83 1.98 -25.27
C GLU A 142 3.51 0.49 -25.14
N SER A 143 4.36 -0.26 -24.42
CA SER A 143 4.19 -1.70 -24.29
C SER A 143 3.10 -2.12 -23.31
N SER A 144 2.75 -1.26 -22.33
CA SER A 144 1.78 -1.56 -21.26
C SER A 144 0.50 -0.74 -21.34
N ALA A 145 0.35 0.16 -22.29
CA ALA A 145 -0.76 1.10 -22.41
C ALA A 145 -2.14 0.47 -22.20
N GLY A 146 -2.89 1.02 -21.25
CA GLY A 146 -4.26 0.60 -20.92
C GLY A 146 -4.38 -0.74 -20.19
N ARG A 147 -3.27 -1.42 -19.86
CA ARG A 147 -3.31 -2.67 -19.11
C ARG A 147 -3.55 -2.46 -17.62
N ASN A 148 -2.99 -1.38 -17.06
CA ASN A 148 -3.16 -1.04 -15.65
C ASN A 148 -3.16 0.47 -15.46
N ALA A 149 -4.33 1.03 -15.18
CA ALA A 149 -4.54 2.48 -15.08
C ALA A 149 -3.65 3.16 -14.03
N VAL A 150 -3.44 2.51 -12.88
CA VAL A 150 -2.62 3.08 -11.79
C VAL A 150 -1.15 3.12 -12.19
N VAL A 151 -0.66 2.06 -12.86
CA VAL A 151 0.72 2.02 -13.39
C VAL A 151 0.90 3.03 -14.51
N ASP A 152 -0.05 3.15 -15.43
CA ASP A 152 0.01 4.14 -16.52
C ASP A 152 0.06 5.58 -15.97
N SER A 153 -0.78 5.88 -14.97
CA SER A 153 -0.77 7.18 -14.28
C SER A 153 0.57 7.45 -13.60
N TYR A 154 1.15 6.43 -12.95
CA TYR A 154 2.46 6.56 -12.32
C TYR A 154 3.58 6.82 -13.34
N LEU A 155 3.63 6.06 -14.45
CA LEU A 155 4.61 6.24 -15.52
C LEU A 155 4.53 7.64 -16.15
N LEU A 156 3.30 8.11 -16.43
CA LEU A 156 3.07 9.48 -16.95
C LEU A 156 3.55 10.53 -15.95
N THR A 157 3.37 10.30 -14.66
CA THR A 157 3.83 11.20 -13.60
C THR A 157 5.36 11.26 -13.57
N GLN A 158 6.05 10.11 -13.60
CA GLN A 158 7.52 10.06 -13.63
C GLN A 158 8.07 10.73 -14.90
N TYR A 159 7.40 10.54 -16.04
CA TYR A 159 7.79 11.20 -17.28
C TYR A 159 7.56 12.72 -17.22
N GLY A 160 6.45 13.16 -16.62
CA GLY A 160 6.19 14.58 -16.38
C GLY A 160 7.26 15.24 -15.49
N ILE A 161 7.70 14.57 -14.42
CA ILE A 161 8.78 15.02 -13.54
C ILE A 161 10.08 15.16 -14.33
N LEU A 162 10.44 14.18 -15.14
CA LEU A 162 11.63 14.22 -16.00
C LEU A 162 11.61 15.41 -16.96
N LEU A 163 10.44 15.75 -17.53
CA LEU A 163 10.31 16.92 -18.41
C LEU A 163 10.41 18.25 -17.66
N LEU A 164 9.96 18.31 -16.39
CA LEU A 164 10.19 19.48 -15.53
C LEU A 164 11.66 19.70 -15.23
N GLU A 165 12.43 18.66 -14.95
CA GLU A 165 13.89 18.73 -14.78
C GLU A 165 14.57 19.33 -16.00
N ARG A 166 14.01 19.06 -17.20
CA ARG A 166 14.47 19.65 -18.48
C ARG A 166 13.85 21.02 -18.81
N LYS A 167 13.13 21.64 -17.86
CA LYS A 167 12.47 22.93 -18.01
C LYS A 167 11.42 22.96 -19.13
N ASN A 168 10.82 21.82 -19.49
CA ASN A 168 9.72 21.71 -20.47
C ASN A 168 8.38 21.66 -19.75
N GLY A 169 7.96 22.79 -19.16
CA GLY A 169 6.72 22.92 -18.40
C GLY A 169 5.46 22.59 -19.20
N PRO A 170 5.27 23.07 -20.44
CA PRO A 170 4.07 22.75 -21.22
C PRO A 170 3.88 21.26 -21.49
N ALA A 171 4.92 20.54 -21.86
CA ALA A 171 4.84 19.10 -22.08
C ALA A 171 4.62 18.32 -20.76
N ALA A 172 5.29 18.74 -19.68
CA ALA A 172 5.06 18.17 -18.34
C ALA A 172 3.61 18.35 -17.88
N LYS A 173 3.02 19.55 -18.05
CA LYS A 173 1.61 19.82 -17.76
C LYS A 173 0.68 18.85 -18.50
N ALA A 174 0.91 18.61 -19.79
CA ALA A 174 0.09 17.69 -20.57
C ALA A 174 0.15 16.25 -20.01
N LEU A 175 1.33 15.79 -19.59
CA LEU A 175 1.50 14.47 -18.98
C LEU A 175 0.82 14.38 -17.60
N PHE A 176 0.96 15.38 -16.73
CA PHE A 176 0.27 15.39 -15.44
C PHE A 176 -1.25 15.47 -15.60
N THR A 177 -1.74 16.23 -16.59
CA THR A 177 -3.18 16.26 -16.91
C THR A 177 -3.66 14.86 -17.28
N LYS A 178 -2.93 14.17 -18.18
CA LYS A 178 -3.28 12.81 -18.59
C LYS A 178 -3.20 11.83 -17.43
N ALA A 179 -2.15 11.91 -16.60
CA ALA A 179 -2.00 11.08 -15.41
C ALA A 179 -3.17 11.23 -14.44
N TYR A 180 -3.57 12.48 -14.15
CA TYR A 180 -4.70 12.81 -13.30
C TYR A 180 -6.04 12.35 -13.90
N GLN A 181 -6.22 12.46 -15.22
CA GLN A 181 -7.44 11.97 -15.88
C GLN A 181 -7.59 10.45 -15.78
N ILE A 182 -6.48 9.72 -15.85
CA ILE A 182 -6.47 8.25 -15.71
C ILE A 182 -6.70 7.84 -14.25
N ASP A 183 -6.01 8.49 -13.32
CA ASP A 183 -6.13 8.24 -11.88
C ASP A 183 -6.27 9.57 -11.11
N PRO A 184 -7.50 10.02 -10.84
CA PRO A 184 -7.75 11.23 -10.06
C PRO A 184 -7.26 11.17 -8.61
N ALA A 185 -6.90 9.99 -8.11
CA ALA A 185 -6.33 9.80 -6.78
C ALA A 185 -4.80 9.97 -6.74
N ASN A 186 -4.15 10.17 -7.88
CA ASN A 186 -2.70 10.37 -7.96
C ASN A 186 -2.28 11.72 -7.37
N ARG A 187 -1.85 11.70 -6.10
CA ARG A 187 -1.45 12.90 -5.33
C ARG A 187 -0.31 13.67 -6.00
N VAL A 188 0.68 12.95 -6.55
CA VAL A 188 1.86 13.58 -7.15
C VAL A 188 1.51 14.29 -8.44
N ALA A 189 0.80 13.62 -9.35
CA ALA A 189 0.34 14.24 -10.59
C ALA A 189 -0.54 15.46 -10.33
N PHE A 190 -1.45 15.35 -9.36
CA PHE A 190 -2.32 16.44 -8.95
C PHE A 190 -1.54 17.64 -8.41
N ALA A 191 -0.61 17.42 -7.47
CA ALA A 191 0.19 18.49 -6.88
C ALA A 191 1.03 19.22 -7.93
N GLN A 192 1.65 18.48 -8.84
CA GLN A 192 2.43 19.06 -9.94
C GLN A 192 1.55 19.85 -10.92
N LEU A 193 0.37 19.33 -11.24
CA LEU A 193 -0.59 20.00 -12.12
C LEU A 193 -1.06 21.34 -11.54
N ILE A 194 -1.46 21.36 -10.25
CA ILE A 194 -1.89 22.57 -9.56
C ILE A 194 -0.73 23.56 -9.42
N GLY A 195 0.48 23.11 -9.14
CA GLY A 195 1.67 23.97 -9.06
C GLY A 195 2.02 24.66 -10.39
N LEU A 196 1.79 23.97 -11.52
CA LEU A 196 2.03 24.52 -12.86
C LEU A 196 0.87 25.38 -13.40
N ALA A 197 -0.34 25.04 -13.05
CA ALA A 197 -1.55 25.66 -13.54
C ALA A 197 -2.70 25.49 -12.54
N PRO A 198 -2.85 26.42 -11.57
CA PRO A 198 -3.89 26.33 -10.54
C PRO A 198 -5.32 26.19 -11.11
N ASP A 199 -5.58 26.81 -12.25
CA ASP A 199 -6.89 26.78 -12.92
C ASP A 199 -7.11 25.53 -13.81
N ALA A 200 -6.17 24.58 -13.82
CA ALA A 200 -6.28 23.39 -14.67
C ALA A 200 -7.30 22.37 -14.15
N VAL A 201 -7.70 22.48 -12.90
CA VAL A 201 -8.66 21.57 -12.26
C VAL A 201 -9.87 22.40 -11.79
N GLU A 202 -11.05 22.03 -12.27
CA GLU A 202 -12.29 22.62 -11.84
C GLU A 202 -12.57 22.33 -10.34
N PRO A 203 -13.35 23.19 -9.65
CA PRO A 203 -13.65 23.00 -8.23
C PRO A 203 -14.20 21.62 -7.87
N GLY A 204 -15.09 21.06 -8.71
CA GLY A 204 -15.61 19.71 -8.53
C GLY A 204 -14.54 18.63 -8.65
N GLY A 205 -13.57 18.80 -9.57
CA GLY A 205 -12.43 17.91 -9.71
C GLY A 205 -11.46 17.97 -8.53
N TYR A 206 -11.30 19.17 -7.95
CA TYR A 206 -10.49 19.35 -6.74
C TYR A 206 -11.09 18.60 -5.53
N LEU A 207 -12.40 18.78 -5.28
CA LEU A 207 -13.12 18.05 -4.22
C LEU A 207 -13.12 16.54 -4.47
N GLU A 208 -13.29 16.11 -5.72
CA GLU A 208 -13.21 14.69 -6.10
C GLU A 208 -11.84 14.11 -5.72
N HIS A 209 -10.76 14.81 -6.05
CA HIS A 209 -9.40 14.39 -5.68
C HIS A 209 -9.25 14.24 -4.17
N LEU A 210 -9.58 15.28 -3.39
CA LEU A 210 -9.47 15.24 -1.94
C LEU A 210 -10.28 14.08 -1.34
N ARG A 211 -11.51 13.87 -1.84
CA ARG A 211 -12.37 12.77 -1.40
C ARG A 211 -11.81 11.39 -1.73
N LEU A 212 -11.17 11.22 -2.90
CA LEU A 212 -10.48 9.99 -3.27
C LEU A 212 -9.27 9.72 -2.38
N VAL A 213 -8.52 10.78 -2.07
CA VAL A 213 -7.35 10.71 -1.18
C VAL A 213 -7.77 10.35 0.24
N MET A 214 -8.86 10.91 0.78
CA MET A 214 -9.43 10.49 2.07
C MET A 214 -9.80 8.99 2.09
N GLN A 215 -10.23 8.42 0.97
CA GLN A 215 -10.51 6.98 0.89
C GLN A 215 -9.24 6.13 0.81
N GLN A 216 -8.16 6.65 0.23
CA GLN A 216 -6.85 5.97 0.22
C GLN A 216 -6.18 5.99 1.58
N ASP A 217 -6.31 7.10 2.31
CA ASP A 217 -5.76 7.27 3.64
C ASP A 217 -6.80 7.91 4.59
N PRO A 218 -7.66 7.08 5.20
CA PRO A 218 -8.71 7.56 6.09
C PRO A 218 -8.21 8.22 7.38
N LEU A 219 -6.93 8.11 7.69
CA LEU A 219 -6.32 8.70 8.88
C LEU A 219 -5.55 10.00 8.59
N ASP A 220 -5.57 10.48 7.36
CA ASP A 220 -4.96 11.74 6.94
C ASP A 220 -5.85 12.94 7.32
N MET A 221 -5.57 13.52 8.50
CA MET A 221 -6.29 14.69 9.02
C MET A 221 -6.16 15.90 8.10
N ASP A 222 -4.99 16.11 7.51
CA ASP A 222 -4.71 17.29 6.69
C ASP A 222 -5.58 17.26 5.41
N THR A 223 -5.70 16.11 4.77
CA THR A 223 -6.58 15.94 3.61
C THR A 223 -8.05 16.11 3.97
N ALA A 224 -8.50 15.57 5.11
CA ALA A 224 -9.88 15.71 5.57
C ALA A 224 -10.22 17.17 5.89
N MET A 225 -9.31 17.90 6.53
CA MET A 225 -9.45 19.33 6.77
C MET A 225 -9.47 20.14 5.47
N ALA A 226 -8.58 19.85 4.52
CA ALA A 226 -8.54 20.52 3.23
C ALA A 226 -9.85 20.32 2.43
N PHE A 227 -10.40 19.09 2.45
CA PHE A 227 -11.70 18.79 1.85
C PHE A 227 -12.81 19.63 2.46
N SER A 228 -12.89 19.69 3.79
CA SER A 228 -13.92 20.40 4.54
C SER A 228 -13.85 21.90 4.29
N GLN A 229 -12.65 22.50 4.40
CA GLN A 229 -12.41 23.92 4.15
C GLN A 229 -12.72 24.32 2.70
N TYR A 230 -12.34 23.47 1.74
CA TYR A 230 -12.62 23.80 0.34
C TYR A 230 -14.11 23.67 0.00
N ALA A 231 -14.81 22.67 0.55
CA ALA A 231 -16.26 22.57 0.42
C ALA A 231 -16.98 23.79 1.06
N GLU A 232 -16.53 24.28 2.21
CA GLU A 232 -17.01 25.49 2.88
C GLU A 232 -16.81 26.74 2.00
N GLN A 233 -15.61 26.91 1.42
CA GLN A 233 -15.30 28.00 0.49
C GLN A 233 -16.21 28.03 -0.75
N LEU A 234 -16.69 26.87 -1.16
CA LEU A 234 -17.63 26.72 -2.27
C LEU A 234 -19.10 26.81 -1.82
N GLU A 235 -19.35 27.13 -0.56
CA GLU A 235 -20.70 27.22 0.04
C GLU A 235 -21.48 25.88 -0.01
N LEU A 236 -20.77 24.73 -0.07
CA LEU A 236 -21.34 23.38 -0.03
C LEU A 236 -21.45 22.91 1.43
N TYR A 237 -22.30 23.60 2.22
CA TYR A 237 -22.32 23.47 3.68
C TYR A 237 -22.62 22.05 4.19
N ASP A 238 -23.52 21.30 3.54
CA ASP A 238 -23.80 19.91 3.93
C ASP A 238 -22.57 19.02 3.78
N LEU A 239 -21.85 19.23 2.68
CA LEU A 239 -20.62 18.47 2.39
C LEU A 239 -19.49 18.87 3.35
N ALA A 240 -19.34 20.18 3.60
CA ALA A 240 -18.37 20.72 4.54
C ALA A 240 -18.64 20.23 5.98
N ALA A 241 -19.90 20.29 6.42
CA ALA A 241 -20.31 19.80 7.73
C ALA A 241 -19.99 18.30 7.92
N GLY A 242 -20.26 17.47 6.90
CA GLY A 242 -19.86 16.07 6.90
C GLY A 242 -18.35 15.89 6.99
N GLY A 243 -17.59 16.71 6.26
CA GLY A 243 -16.13 16.71 6.31
C GLY A 243 -15.56 17.10 7.68
N TYR A 244 -16.05 18.17 8.29
CA TYR A 244 -15.65 18.57 9.65
C TYR A 244 -16.10 17.55 10.71
N GLY A 245 -17.28 16.94 10.56
CA GLY A 245 -17.72 15.83 11.40
C GLY A 245 -16.80 14.62 11.31
N TYR A 246 -16.29 14.34 10.09
CA TYR A 246 -15.25 13.33 9.88
C TYR A 246 -13.96 13.70 10.61
N CYS A 247 -13.50 14.95 10.49
CA CYS A 247 -12.31 15.45 11.22
C CYS A 247 -12.47 15.35 12.73
N ALA A 248 -13.64 15.68 13.26
CA ALA A 248 -13.92 15.57 14.70
C ALA A 248 -13.86 14.11 15.18
N GLY A 249 -14.47 13.18 14.43
CA GLY A 249 -14.40 11.74 14.70
C GLY A 249 -12.98 11.21 14.65
N LEU A 250 -12.23 11.56 13.61
CA LEU A 250 -10.83 11.19 13.44
C LEU A 250 -9.95 11.76 14.56
N PHE A 251 -10.17 13.02 14.97
CA PHE A 251 -9.44 13.62 16.08
C PHE A 251 -9.69 12.86 17.39
N CYS A 252 -10.94 12.53 17.70
CA CYS A 252 -11.28 11.73 18.89
C CYS A 252 -10.65 10.34 18.84
N TYR A 253 -10.54 9.71 17.68
CA TYR A 253 -9.86 8.43 17.49
C TYR A 253 -8.35 8.52 17.77
N LEU A 254 -7.70 9.56 17.24
CA LEU A 254 -6.25 9.76 17.40
C LEU A 254 -5.89 10.30 18.78
N HIS A 255 -6.80 11.03 19.45
CA HIS A 255 -6.60 11.73 20.71
C HIS A 255 -7.78 11.55 21.65
N PRO A 256 -8.04 10.32 22.17
CA PRO A 256 -9.26 10.00 22.93
C PRO A 256 -9.42 10.84 24.23
N ASP A 257 -8.30 11.33 24.78
CA ASP A 257 -8.29 12.08 26.05
C ASP A 257 -8.34 13.61 25.86
N LYS A 258 -8.50 14.11 24.61
CA LYS A 258 -8.51 15.54 24.32
C LYS A 258 -9.85 15.97 23.74
N PRO A 259 -10.35 17.15 24.12
CA PRO A 259 -11.51 17.74 23.48
C PRO A 259 -11.18 18.11 22.01
N VAL A 260 -12.19 18.08 21.15
CA VAL A 260 -12.05 18.50 19.74
C VAL A 260 -11.60 19.97 19.72
N PRO A 261 -10.57 20.33 18.93
CA PRO A 261 -10.05 21.70 18.90
C PRO A 261 -10.97 22.66 18.14
N ALA A 262 -10.84 23.94 18.44
CA ALA A 262 -11.69 25.01 17.89
C ALA A 262 -11.63 25.09 16.36
N GLU A 263 -10.47 24.80 15.77
CA GLU A 263 -10.26 24.78 14.32
C GLU A 263 -11.12 23.75 13.60
N ILE A 264 -11.64 22.75 14.32
CA ILE A 264 -12.55 21.75 13.77
C ILE A 264 -14.00 22.06 14.15
N TYR A 265 -14.30 22.27 15.44
CA TYR A 265 -15.70 22.39 15.85
C TYR A 265 -16.36 23.72 15.46
N LEU A 266 -15.62 24.85 15.40
CA LEU A 266 -16.22 26.13 15.05
C LEU A 266 -16.73 26.16 13.58
N PRO A 267 -15.91 25.83 12.56
CA PRO A 267 -16.44 25.74 11.21
C PRO A 267 -17.50 24.63 11.04
N TRP A 268 -17.38 23.52 11.80
CA TRP A 268 -18.39 22.47 11.79
C TRP A 268 -19.76 22.95 12.18
N VAL A 269 -19.88 23.60 13.35
CA VAL A 269 -21.17 24.11 13.82
C VAL A 269 -21.70 25.24 12.95
N LEU A 270 -20.83 26.08 12.35
CA LEU A 270 -21.25 27.11 11.40
C LEU A 270 -21.81 26.48 10.11
N CYS A 271 -21.16 25.48 9.57
CA CYS A 271 -21.68 24.78 8.38
C CYS A 271 -23.04 24.13 8.68
N LEU A 272 -23.18 23.43 9.83
CA LEU A 272 -24.45 22.84 10.24
C LEU A 272 -25.55 23.90 10.45
N TYR A 273 -25.20 25.07 10.99
CA TYR A 273 -26.13 26.20 11.14
C TYR A 273 -26.70 26.70 9.81
N GLN A 274 -25.93 26.61 8.72
CA GLN A 274 -26.37 27.01 7.38
C GLN A 274 -27.24 25.96 6.69
N THR A 275 -27.34 24.74 7.24
CA THR A 275 -28.11 23.62 6.70
C THR A 275 -29.45 23.43 7.44
N GLU A 276 -30.17 22.37 7.14
CA GLU A 276 -31.37 21.92 7.89
C GLU A 276 -31.01 21.22 9.22
N HIS A 277 -29.70 20.91 9.45
CA HIS A 277 -29.20 20.14 10.61
C HIS A 277 -28.93 21.01 11.85
N ARG A 278 -29.78 22.01 12.11
CA ARG A 278 -29.56 22.97 13.24
C ARG A 278 -29.61 22.35 14.62
N GLN A 279 -30.37 21.27 14.78
CA GLN A 279 -30.44 20.52 16.03
C GLN A 279 -29.10 19.88 16.41
N ASP A 280 -28.31 19.47 15.41
CA ASP A 280 -27.00 18.87 15.64
C ASP A 280 -26.03 19.89 16.24
N VAL A 281 -26.16 21.19 15.93
CA VAL A 281 -25.38 22.28 16.53
C VAL A 281 -25.57 22.31 18.05
N ILE A 282 -26.83 22.19 18.50
CA ILE A 282 -27.18 22.24 19.94
C ILE A 282 -26.59 20.99 20.65
N GLN A 283 -26.71 19.82 20.00
CA GLN A 283 -26.16 18.56 20.54
C GLN A 283 -24.64 18.61 20.67
N ILE A 284 -23.95 19.14 19.65
CA ILE A 284 -22.49 19.28 19.64
C ILE A 284 -22.06 20.29 20.73
N ALA A 285 -22.74 21.42 20.84
CA ALA A 285 -22.45 22.41 21.88
C ALA A 285 -22.61 21.82 23.28
N ASN A 286 -23.68 21.07 23.56
CA ASN A 286 -23.88 20.37 24.81
C ASN A 286 -22.75 19.36 25.09
N LYS A 287 -22.40 18.53 24.11
CA LYS A 287 -21.33 17.53 24.25
C LYS A 287 -19.96 18.19 24.54
N LEU A 288 -19.63 19.28 23.87
CA LEU A 288 -18.38 20.01 24.08
C LEU A 288 -18.37 20.68 25.45
N ARG A 289 -19.52 21.23 25.90
CA ARG A 289 -19.69 21.81 27.26
C ARG A 289 -19.47 20.73 28.33
N ASP A 290 -20.01 19.54 28.16
CA ASP A 290 -19.80 18.39 29.05
C ASP A 290 -18.31 18.00 29.15
N GLN A 291 -17.54 18.26 28.10
CA GLN A 291 -16.08 18.08 28.04
C GLN A 291 -15.30 19.28 28.64
N GLY A 292 -15.99 20.28 29.17
CA GLY A 292 -15.37 21.47 29.77
C GLY A 292 -14.97 22.55 28.75
N VAL A 293 -15.41 22.47 27.50
CA VAL A 293 -15.17 23.52 26.49
C VAL A 293 -16.06 24.72 26.80
N VAL A 294 -15.47 25.87 27.00
CA VAL A 294 -16.15 27.15 27.23
C VAL A 294 -15.79 28.08 26.08
N ASP A 295 -16.71 28.29 25.14
CA ASP A 295 -16.48 29.07 23.94
C ASP A 295 -17.70 29.96 23.62
N LEU A 296 -17.50 31.29 23.68
CA LEU A 296 -18.57 32.26 23.42
C LEU A 296 -19.11 32.17 21.98
N PHE A 297 -18.26 31.88 21.03
CA PHE A 297 -18.67 31.72 19.63
C PHE A 297 -19.57 30.49 19.43
N LEU A 298 -19.17 29.36 20.02
CA LEU A 298 -19.96 28.12 19.99
C LEU A 298 -21.35 28.33 20.59
N GLU A 299 -21.43 28.96 21.80
CA GLU A 299 -22.70 29.25 22.47
C GLU A 299 -23.55 30.23 21.63
N SER A 300 -22.92 31.18 20.98
CA SER A 300 -23.60 32.14 20.09
C SER A 300 -24.25 31.43 18.89
N VAL A 301 -23.54 30.53 18.25
CA VAL A 301 -24.09 29.74 17.10
C VAL A 301 -25.20 28.80 17.58
N ALA A 302 -25.03 28.17 18.76
CA ALA A 302 -26.05 27.29 19.35
C ALA A 302 -27.34 28.05 19.69
N ALA A 303 -27.24 29.27 20.29
CA ALA A 303 -28.40 30.12 20.53
C ALA A 303 -29.13 30.52 19.24
N LYS A 304 -28.38 30.89 18.19
CA LYS A 304 -28.95 31.24 16.89
C LYS A 304 -29.61 29.99 16.22
N ALA A 305 -29.00 28.81 16.37
CA ALA A 305 -29.57 27.56 15.87
C ALA A 305 -30.88 27.22 16.57
N ALA A 306 -30.95 27.33 17.91
CA ALA A 306 -32.17 27.13 18.70
C ALA A 306 -33.29 28.11 18.29
N ALA A 307 -32.95 29.38 18.12
CA ALA A 307 -33.91 30.39 17.68
C ALA A 307 -34.51 30.06 16.29
N ARG A 308 -33.65 29.64 15.33
CA ARG A 308 -34.10 29.24 13.97
C ARG A 308 -34.87 27.91 13.95
N SER A 309 -34.65 27.04 14.93
CA SER A 309 -35.41 25.80 15.09
C SER A 309 -36.75 25.99 15.80
N GLY A 310 -37.11 27.23 16.20
CA GLY A 310 -38.35 27.56 16.88
C GLY A 310 -38.30 27.34 18.40
N GLU A 311 -37.14 27.05 18.99
CA GLU A 311 -36.92 26.82 20.42
C GLU A 311 -36.52 28.13 21.14
N GLY A 312 -37.42 29.11 21.12
CA GLY A 312 -37.14 30.49 21.60
C GLY A 312 -36.68 30.54 23.07
N GLU A 313 -37.33 29.80 23.96
CA GLU A 313 -36.95 29.76 25.38
C GLU A 313 -35.53 29.18 25.60
N LEU A 314 -35.19 28.14 24.86
CA LEU A 314 -33.85 27.57 24.88
C LEU A 314 -32.81 28.56 24.33
N ALA A 315 -33.14 29.20 23.21
CA ALA A 315 -32.27 30.22 22.63
C ALA A 315 -31.97 31.38 23.58
N GLU A 316 -33.00 31.91 24.26
CA GLU A 316 -32.83 33.00 25.25
C GLU A 316 -32.00 32.55 26.43
N ARG A 317 -32.17 31.32 26.91
CA ARG A 317 -31.37 30.76 28.02
C ARG A 317 -29.90 30.65 27.62
N ILE A 318 -29.59 29.99 26.48
CA ILE A 318 -28.20 29.86 26.00
C ILE A 318 -27.58 31.27 25.80
N LEU A 319 -28.33 32.19 25.23
CA LEU A 319 -27.88 33.58 25.00
C LEU A 319 -27.60 34.33 26.27
N SER A 320 -28.45 34.14 27.29
CA SER A 320 -28.24 34.74 28.63
C SER A 320 -27.01 34.16 29.32
N ASP A 321 -26.82 32.85 29.26
CA ASP A 321 -25.65 32.19 29.84
C ASP A 321 -24.35 32.61 29.15
N ALA A 322 -24.37 32.73 27.80
CA ALA A 322 -23.26 33.26 27.01
C ALA A 322 -22.94 34.71 27.33
N GLU A 323 -23.96 35.58 27.53
CA GLU A 323 -23.76 36.96 27.93
C GLU A 323 -23.16 37.06 29.34
N GLN A 324 -23.68 36.28 30.30
CA GLN A 324 -23.12 36.23 31.65
C GLN A 324 -21.68 35.77 31.68
N MET A 325 -21.35 34.74 30.89
CA MET A 325 -19.99 34.24 30.74
C MET A 325 -19.07 35.34 30.15
N ALA A 326 -19.49 36.01 29.09
CA ALA A 326 -18.75 37.10 28.45
C ALA A 326 -18.47 38.25 29.45
N LEU A 327 -19.49 38.65 30.25
CA LEU A 327 -19.37 39.70 31.23
C LEU A 327 -18.48 39.33 32.44
N ARG A 328 -18.58 38.12 32.94
CA ARG A 328 -17.74 37.63 34.04
C ARG A 328 -16.26 37.59 33.66
N LEU A 329 -15.98 37.05 32.48
CA LEU A 329 -14.61 36.83 31.98
C LEU A 329 -13.95 38.15 31.54
N ALA A 330 -14.72 39.09 30.95
CA ALA A 330 -14.19 40.39 30.49
C ALA A 330 -14.10 41.47 31.56
N GLY A 331 -14.84 41.36 32.68
CA GLY A 331 -15.04 42.43 33.64
C GLY A 331 -14.27 42.39 34.96
N GLY A 332 -13.57 41.34 35.31
CA GLY A 332 -12.97 41.32 36.64
C GLY A 332 -11.90 40.28 36.94
N ASP A 333 -11.89 39.16 36.29
CA ASP A 333 -10.88 38.13 36.51
C ASP A 333 -10.00 37.96 35.28
N GLN A 334 -8.93 38.73 35.23
CA GLN A 334 -7.99 38.75 34.13
C GLN A 334 -7.30 37.37 33.93
N GLN A 335 -7.22 36.59 34.99
CA GLN A 335 -6.61 35.26 34.96
C GLN A 335 -7.56 34.21 34.37
N ALA A 336 -8.84 34.22 34.75
CA ALA A 336 -9.87 33.36 34.17
C ALA A 336 -10.19 33.74 32.70
N ALA A 337 -10.20 35.04 32.36
CA ALA A 337 -10.36 35.52 30.99
C ALA A 337 -9.21 35.10 30.09
N THR A 338 -7.97 35.10 30.58
CA THR A 338 -6.78 34.66 29.83
C THR A 338 -6.78 33.15 29.67
N GLN A 339 -7.21 32.36 30.63
CA GLN A 339 -7.34 30.93 30.58
C GLN A 339 -8.43 30.47 29.55
N ALA A 340 -9.54 31.20 29.47
CA ALA A 340 -10.61 30.95 28.50
C ALA A 340 -10.37 31.63 27.14
N GLY A 341 -9.25 32.35 26.94
CA GLY A 341 -8.95 33.05 25.69
C GLY A 341 -9.90 34.22 25.37
N LEU A 342 -10.76 34.62 26.32
CA LEU A 342 -11.77 35.68 26.11
C LEU A 342 -11.14 37.07 26.27
N ARG A 343 -11.39 37.95 25.26
CA ARG A 343 -10.88 39.31 25.19
C ARG A 343 -12.04 40.27 24.89
N PRO A 344 -11.91 41.58 25.19
CA PRO A 344 -12.93 42.56 24.88
C PRO A 344 -13.46 42.52 23.45
N ARG A 345 -12.62 42.18 22.49
CA ARG A 345 -13.03 42.01 21.07
C ARG A 345 -14.09 40.91 20.85
N HIS A 346 -14.09 39.84 21.65
CA HIS A 346 -15.09 38.79 21.55
C HIS A 346 -16.44 39.27 22.09
N VAL A 347 -16.45 40.08 23.12
CA VAL A 347 -17.65 40.70 23.69
C VAL A 347 -18.21 41.77 22.72
N ALA A 348 -17.33 42.59 22.13
CA ALA A 348 -17.71 43.55 21.10
C ALA A 348 -18.36 42.84 19.88
N TRP A 349 -17.79 41.72 19.43
CA TRP A 349 -18.36 40.90 18.36
C TRP A 349 -19.72 40.32 18.76
N PHE A 350 -19.87 39.82 19.99
CA PHE A 350 -21.13 39.27 20.49
C PHE A 350 -22.27 40.32 20.48
N TYR A 351 -22.04 41.52 20.97
CA TYR A 351 -23.05 42.58 20.91
C TYR A 351 -23.23 43.21 19.56
N SER A 352 -22.32 42.99 18.63
CA SER A 352 -22.46 43.43 17.24
C SER A 352 -23.32 42.47 16.40
N PHE A 353 -23.16 41.13 16.55
CA PHE A 353 -23.68 40.16 15.61
C PHE A 353 -24.61 39.10 16.21
N VAL A 354 -24.57 38.86 17.50
CA VAL A 354 -25.31 37.79 18.19
C VAL A 354 -26.51 38.33 18.96
N LYS A 355 -26.25 39.24 19.89
CA LYS A 355 -27.26 39.98 20.68
C LYS A 355 -27.10 41.49 20.39
N PRO A 356 -27.62 42.00 19.27
CA PRO A 356 -27.33 43.37 18.85
C PRO A 356 -27.74 44.43 19.92
N ASP A 357 -26.73 45.15 20.40
CA ASP A 357 -26.87 46.30 21.32
C ASP A 357 -25.82 47.36 20.91
N LYS A 358 -26.28 48.40 20.26
CA LYS A 358 -25.40 49.42 19.68
C LYS A 358 -24.50 50.09 20.70
N ALA A 359 -25.03 50.39 21.92
CA ALA A 359 -24.29 51.08 22.95
C ALA A 359 -23.21 50.17 23.56
N LYS A 360 -23.56 48.91 23.90
CA LYS A 360 -22.62 47.93 24.42
C LYS A 360 -21.58 47.55 23.39
N ALA A 361 -21.96 47.38 22.12
CA ALA A 361 -21.05 47.09 21.01
C ALA A 361 -19.96 48.17 20.90
N LEU A 362 -20.36 49.46 20.96
CA LEU A 362 -19.42 50.58 20.89
C LEU A 362 -18.50 50.65 22.14
N ASP A 363 -19.04 50.46 23.32
CA ASP A 363 -18.25 50.46 24.57
C ASP A 363 -17.16 49.36 24.54
N TRP A 364 -17.56 48.13 24.22
CA TRP A 364 -16.63 46.98 24.13
C TRP A 364 -15.66 47.08 22.95
N ALA A 365 -16.07 47.63 21.81
CA ALA A 365 -15.19 47.88 20.68
C ALA A 365 -14.11 48.91 21.00
N ASN A 366 -14.46 50.00 21.77
CA ASN A 366 -13.47 50.96 22.26
C ASN A 366 -12.48 50.29 23.23
N LYS A 367 -12.95 49.45 24.16
CA LYS A 367 -12.08 48.69 25.06
C LYS A 367 -11.15 47.75 24.30
N ALA A 368 -11.67 47.06 23.28
CA ALA A 368 -10.88 46.18 22.43
C ALA A 368 -9.81 46.94 21.63
N TYR A 369 -10.18 48.07 21.04
CA TYR A 369 -9.27 48.93 20.31
C TYR A 369 -8.17 49.52 21.23
N ALA A 370 -8.52 49.91 22.43
CA ALA A 370 -7.54 50.42 23.41
C ALA A 370 -6.50 49.35 23.81
N GLN A 371 -6.88 48.08 23.85
CA GLN A 371 -5.96 46.97 24.13
C GLN A 371 -5.11 46.55 22.92
N GLU A 372 -5.70 46.54 21.72
CA GLU A 372 -5.06 46.04 20.49
C GLU A 372 -5.29 47.04 19.32
N PRO A 373 -4.71 48.26 19.36
CA PRO A 373 -5.02 49.33 18.40
C PRO A 373 -4.53 49.01 16.95
N ASN A 374 -3.56 48.12 16.81
CA ASN A 374 -2.99 47.73 15.53
C ASN A 374 -3.61 46.45 14.96
N SER A 375 -4.56 45.83 15.65
CA SER A 375 -5.22 44.59 15.15
C SER A 375 -6.34 44.97 14.16
N PRO A 376 -6.28 44.48 12.90
CA PRO A 376 -7.32 44.76 11.90
C PRO A 376 -8.73 44.40 12.38
N ILE A 377 -8.85 43.36 13.24
CA ILE A 377 -10.14 42.89 13.75
C ILE A 377 -10.71 43.88 14.76
N THR A 378 -9.92 44.43 15.69
CA THR A 378 -10.37 45.39 16.69
C THR A 378 -10.72 46.74 16.03
N VAL A 379 -9.91 47.17 15.06
CA VAL A 379 -10.19 48.34 14.23
C VAL A 379 -11.51 48.15 13.48
N ALA A 380 -11.75 46.98 12.88
CA ALA A 380 -12.96 46.68 12.13
C ALA A 380 -14.21 46.65 13.03
N LEU A 381 -14.11 46.09 14.24
CA LEU A 381 -15.20 46.09 15.24
C LEU A 381 -15.54 47.50 15.65
N LEU A 382 -14.54 48.35 15.88
CA LEU A 382 -14.79 49.77 16.21
C LEU A 382 -15.40 50.53 15.04
N ALA A 383 -14.88 50.34 13.85
CA ALA A 383 -15.45 50.96 12.63
C ALA A 383 -16.92 50.54 12.41
N TYR A 384 -17.25 49.25 12.60
CA TYR A 384 -18.61 48.74 12.54
C TYR A 384 -19.52 49.39 13.62
N ALA A 385 -19.06 49.34 14.89
CA ALA A 385 -19.83 49.90 15.97
C ALA A 385 -20.10 51.40 15.81
N LEU A 386 -19.12 52.19 15.36
CA LEU A 386 -19.27 53.59 15.01
C LEU A 386 -20.30 53.78 13.85
N ALA A 387 -20.20 53.01 12.80
CA ALA A 387 -21.08 53.07 11.65
C ALA A 387 -22.57 52.83 12.00
N VAL A 388 -22.84 51.75 12.80
CA VAL A 388 -24.22 51.45 13.23
C VAL A 388 -24.78 52.43 14.29
N ASN A 389 -23.91 53.22 14.95
CA ASN A 389 -24.28 54.32 15.84
C ASN A 389 -24.40 55.64 15.10
N GLY A 390 -24.36 55.64 13.75
CA GLY A 390 -24.53 56.88 12.95
C GLY A 390 -23.27 57.76 12.89
N GLN A 391 -22.13 57.30 13.38
CA GLN A 391 -20.87 58.08 13.41
C GLN A 391 -20.01 57.75 12.17
N ALA A 392 -20.63 57.85 10.97
CA ALA A 392 -20.05 57.44 9.67
C ALA A 392 -18.70 58.11 9.35
N GLN A 393 -18.51 59.37 9.76
CA GLN A 393 -17.26 60.10 9.51
C GLN A 393 -16.08 59.50 10.32
N TYR A 394 -16.30 59.17 11.59
CA TYR A 394 -15.27 58.50 12.40
C TYR A 394 -15.01 57.05 11.94
N ALA A 395 -16.07 56.33 11.57
CA ALA A 395 -15.92 54.99 11.03
C ALA A 395 -15.04 55.00 9.75
N SER A 396 -15.28 56.00 8.84
CA SER A 396 -14.54 56.13 7.58
C SER A 396 -13.03 56.26 7.77
N SER A 397 -12.55 56.89 8.84
CA SER A 397 -11.12 57.07 9.13
C SER A 397 -10.41 55.75 9.51
N LEU A 398 -11.16 54.71 9.88
CA LEU A 398 -10.65 53.38 10.26
C LEU A 398 -10.73 52.33 9.16
N LEU A 399 -11.46 52.61 8.06
CA LEU A 399 -11.79 51.62 7.04
C LEU A 399 -10.55 51.09 6.33
N ASP A 400 -9.53 51.90 6.06
CA ASP A 400 -8.30 51.47 5.37
C ASP A 400 -7.56 50.37 6.14
N GLN A 401 -7.49 50.54 7.47
CA GLN A 401 -6.85 49.54 8.36
C GLN A 401 -7.74 48.29 8.52
N ALA A 402 -9.05 48.43 8.42
CA ALA A 402 -10.04 47.37 8.56
C ALA A 402 -10.33 46.60 7.26
N ALA A 403 -9.95 47.14 6.08
CA ALA A 403 -10.36 46.67 4.76
C ALA A 403 -10.04 45.18 4.49
N SER A 404 -9.01 44.65 5.12
CA SER A 404 -8.64 43.23 5.00
C SER A 404 -9.61 42.26 5.70
N THR A 405 -10.51 42.74 6.58
CA THR A 405 -11.44 41.91 7.34
C THR A 405 -12.86 41.94 6.78
N GLN A 406 -13.65 40.89 7.02
CA GLN A 406 -15.06 40.84 6.66
C GLN A 406 -15.88 41.96 7.37
N ILE A 407 -15.61 42.13 8.69
CA ILE A 407 -16.30 43.14 9.48
C ILE A 407 -15.99 44.55 8.98
N GLY A 408 -14.74 44.79 8.55
CA GLY A 408 -14.35 46.10 7.99
C GLY A 408 -15.04 46.39 6.69
N GLN A 409 -15.20 45.40 5.82
CA GLN A 409 -15.97 45.53 4.55
C GLN A 409 -17.45 45.78 4.84
N LEU A 410 -18.05 45.09 5.82
CA LEU A 410 -19.41 45.37 6.28
C LEU A 410 -19.55 46.78 6.85
N ALA A 411 -18.61 47.23 7.67
CA ALA A 411 -18.59 48.59 8.19
C ALA A 411 -18.54 49.63 7.08
N GLY A 412 -17.68 49.42 6.07
CA GLY A 412 -17.63 50.29 4.88
C GLY A 412 -18.93 50.30 4.10
N ALA A 413 -19.59 49.16 3.97
CA ALA A 413 -20.88 49.05 3.33
C ALA A 413 -21.96 49.87 4.08
N ILE A 414 -22.00 49.78 5.41
CA ILE A 414 -22.96 50.56 6.25
C ILE A 414 -22.70 52.08 6.13
N VAL A 415 -21.42 52.50 6.12
CA VAL A 415 -21.06 53.89 5.83
C VAL A 415 -21.59 54.35 4.46
N LEU A 416 -21.46 53.51 3.40
CA LEU A 416 -21.99 53.80 2.07
C LEU A 416 -23.53 53.83 2.04
N MET A 417 -24.20 53.01 2.87
CA MET A 417 -25.67 53.02 3.00
C MET A 417 -26.19 54.31 3.57
N SER A 418 -25.41 55.04 4.38
CA SER A 418 -25.75 56.34 4.90
C SER A 418 -25.72 57.45 3.81
N GLY A 419 -25.12 57.16 2.66
CA GLY A 419 -25.06 58.02 1.48
C GLY A 419 -26.15 57.68 0.46
N SER A 420 -26.06 58.33 -0.73
CA SER A 420 -27.04 58.16 -1.81
C SER A 420 -26.76 56.98 -2.77
N ASP A 421 -25.59 56.38 -2.72
CA ASP A 421 -25.13 55.38 -3.70
C ASP A 421 -25.42 53.96 -3.21
N LYS A 422 -26.66 53.51 -3.38
CA LYS A 422 -27.13 52.18 -3.03
C LYS A 422 -26.40 51.06 -3.78
N ALA A 423 -25.94 51.33 -5.01
CA ALA A 423 -25.25 50.30 -5.82
C ALA A 423 -23.87 50.03 -5.29
N LYS A 424 -23.11 51.06 -4.87
CA LYS A 424 -21.81 50.85 -4.20
C LYS A 424 -21.95 50.13 -2.87
N ALA A 425 -22.95 50.50 -2.05
CA ALA A 425 -23.25 49.81 -0.82
C ALA A 425 -23.55 48.33 -1.04
N ALA A 426 -24.40 48.00 -2.02
CA ALA A 426 -24.72 46.62 -2.38
C ALA A 426 -23.49 45.82 -2.84
N ASN A 427 -22.60 46.44 -3.62
CA ASN A 427 -21.36 45.77 -4.03
C ASN A 427 -20.39 45.53 -2.82
N ALA A 428 -20.30 46.49 -1.92
CA ALA A 428 -19.52 46.31 -0.68
C ALA A 428 -20.09 45.20 0.22
N LEU A 429 -21.44 45.13 0.34
CA LEU A 429 -22.11 44.04 1.05
C LEU A 429 -21.83 42.69 0.42
N ARG A 430 -21.90 42.57 -0.91
CA ARG A 430 -21.55 41.33 -1.62
C ARG A 430 -20.10 40.93 -1.38
N SER A 431 -19.19 41.89 -1.36
CA SER A 431 -17.78 41.64 -1.04
C SER A 431 -17.60 41.15 0.40
N ALA A 432 -18.30 41.76 1.35
CA ALA A 432 -18.29 41.33 2.74
C ALA A 432 -18.83 39.89 2.89
N ILE A 433 -19.97 39.58 2.23
CA ILE A 433 -20.51 38.20 2.24
C ILE A 433 -19.53 37.23 1.62
N ALA A 434 -18.98 37.53 0.44
CA ALA A 434 -18.11 36.65 -0.30
C ALA A 434 -16.77 36.30 0.43
N LYS A 435 -16.41 37.06 1.46
CA LYS A 435 -15.18 36.82 2.22
C LYS A 435 -15.29 35.63 3.16
N ASP A 436 -16.44 35.44 3.77
CA ASP A 436 -16.82 34.31 4.62
C ASP A 436 -18.33 34.16 4.61
N PRO A 437 -18.89 33.48 3.59
CA PRO A 437 -20.33 33.44 3.36
C PRO A 437 -21.11 32.71 4.46
N GLY A 438 -20.48 31.76 5.18
CA GLY A 438 -21.08 30.96 6.27
C GLY A 438 -21.22 31.69 7.60
N SER A 439 -20.53 32.81 7.79
CA SER A 439 -20.44 33.51 9.08
C SER A 439 -21.71 34.23 9.50
N LEU A 440 -21.85 34.49 10.81
CA LEU A 440 -22.91 35.34 11.36
C LEU A 440 -22.79 36.81 10.88
N VAL A 441 -21.60 37.26 10.53
CA VAL A 441 -21.35 38.57 9.92
C VAL A 441 -21.95 38.63 8.51
N ALA A 442 -21.80 37.58 7.73
CA ALA A 442 -22.42 37.47 6.41
C ALA A 442 -23.95 37.43 6.48
N GLU A 443 -24.52 36.86 7.54
CA GLU A 443 -25.97 36.87 7.77
C GLU A 443 -26.48 38.31 7.93
N VAL A 444 -25.80 39.13 8.75
CA VAL A 444 -26.14 40.56 8.89
C VAL A 444 -25.97 41.32 7.58
N ALA A 445 -24.89 41.04 6.85
CA ALA A 445 -24.67 41.66 5.54
C ALA A 445 -25.75 41.26 4.50
N ARG A 446 -26.27 40.04 4.50
CA ARG A 446 -27.38 39.58 3.69
C ARG A 446 -28.68 40.31 4.07
N GLY A 447 -28.93 40.53 5.36
CA GLY A 447 -30.04 41.33 5.84
C GLY A 447 -30.04 42.71 5.20
N HIS A 448 -28.95 43.45 5.33
CA HIS A 448 -28.79 44.78 4.73
C HIS A 448 -28.86 44.78 3.18
N LEU A 449 -28.31 43.74 2.56
CA LEU A 449 -28.40 43.60 1.09
C LEU A 449 -29.86 43.45 0.62
N THR A 450 -30.65 42.67 1.38
CA THR A 450 -32.08 42.49 1.15
C THR A 450 -32.87 43.78 1.37
N GLU A 451 -32.57 44.56 2.42
CA GLU A 451 -33.15 45.90 2.68
C GLU A 451 -32.92 46.86 1.53
N LEU A 452 -31.78 46.73 0.83
CA LEU A 452 -31.47 47.52 -0.35
C LEU A 452 -32.18 47.03 -1.65
N GLY A 453 -32.88 45.90 -1.59
CA GLY A 453 -33.55 45.25 -2.71
C GLY A 453 -32.64 44.38 -3.60
N TYR A 454 -31.50 43.98 -3.11
CA TYR A 454 -30.55 43.13 -3.84
C TYR A 454 -30.43 41.73 -3.19
N THR A 455 -29.96 40.77 -4.00
CA THR A 455 -29.68 39.41 -3.54
C THR A 455 -28.21 39.06 -3.71
N TYR A 456 -27.70 38.15 -2.85
CA TYR A 456 -26.42 37.54 -2.99
C TYR A 456 -26.55 36.29 -3.88
N ARG A 457 -25.55 36.05 -4.70
CA ARG A 457 -25.39 34.79 -5.45
C ARG A 457 -24.01 34.26 -5.20
N PRO A 458 -23.86 32.96 -4.90
CA PRO A 458 -22.55 32.31 -4.79
C PRO A 458 -21.73 32.52 -6.06
N ARG A 459 -20.40 32.53 -5.90
CA ARG A 459 -19.46 32.68 -7.04
C ARG A 459 -19.41 31.44 -7.92
N VAL A 460 -19.69 30.29 -7.34
CA VAL A 460 -19.64 29.00 -8.01
C VAL A 460 -21.01 28.35 -7.90
N GLU A 461 -21.50 27.80 -9.01
CA GLU A 461 -22.74 27.03 -9.02
C GLU A 461 -22.50 25.67 -8.37
N SER A 462 -23.28 25.34 -7.34
CA SER A 462 -23.13 24.10 -6.58
C SER A 462 -23.62 22.85 -7.33
N ALA A 463 -24.66 22.99 -8.16
CA ALA A 463 -25.33 21.86 -8.80
C ALA A 463 -24.42 20.99 -9.68
N PRO A 464 -23.58 21.54 -10.60
CA PRO A 464 -22.67 20.73 -11.41
C PRO A 464 -21.62 19.99 -10.57
N ILE A 465 -21.16 20.62 -9.48
CA ILE A 465 -20.19 20.01 -8.56
C ILE A 465 -20.81 18.82 -7.85
N LEU A 466 -22.00 19.01 -7.27
CA LEU A 466 -22.70 17.94 -6.55
C LEU A 466 -23.11 16.79 -7.48
N GLU A 467 -23.53 17.10 -8.72
CA GLU A 467 -23.83 16.06 -9.73
C GLU A 467 -22.60 15.20 -10.04
N ARG A 468 -21.46 15.84 -10.31
CA ARG A 468 -20.19 15.14 -10.54
C ARG A 468 -19.81 14.25 -9.37
N LEU A 469 -19.83 14.80 -8.16
CA LEU A 469 -19.45 14.07 -6.95
C LEU A 469 -20.44 12.94 -6.63
N SER A 470 -21.74 13.17 -6.78
CA SER A 470 -22.78 12.17 -6.60
C SER A 470 -22.64 11.00 -7.58
N GLY A 471 -22.33 11.30 -8.84
CA GLY A 471 -22.08 10.29 -9.86
C GLY A 471 -20.86 9.38 -9.51
N ARG A 472 -19.86 9.95 -8.83
CA ARG A 472 -18.65 9.21 -8.43
C ARG A 472 -18.78 8.45 -7.12
N PHE A 473 -19.38 9.08 -6.10
CA PHE A 473 -19.37 8.57 -4.71
C PHE A 473 -20.73 8.02 -4.25
N GLY A 474 -21.82 8.37 -4.93
CA GLY A 474 -23.17 7.94 -4.55
C GLY A 474 -23.48 8.25 -3.08
N GLN A 475 -23.86 7.24 -2.32
CA GLN A 475 -24.20 7.38 -0.88
C GLN A 475 -23.00 7.73 0.01
N THR A 476 -21.76 7.55 -0.48
CA THR A 476 -20.53 7.90 0.24
C THR A 476 -20.00 9.30 -0.12
N LEU A 477 -20.83 10.14 -0.72
CA LEU A 477 -20.47 11.51 -1.07
C LEU A 477 -20.05 12.30 0.18
N THR A 478 -20.91 12.34 1.19
CA THR A 478 -20.61 12.97 2.47
C THR A 478 -19.76 12.01 3.30
N PRO A 479 -18.53 12.40 3.69
CA PRO A 479 -17.65 11.53 4.45
C PRO A 479 -18.21 11.27 5.85
N ARG A 480 -18.06 10.03 6.33
CA ARG A 480 -18.45 9.62 7.68
C ARG A 480 -17.29 8.86 8.32
N PHE A 481 -16.80 9.37 9.43
CA PHE A 481 -15.77 8.67 10.18
C PHE A 481 -16.41 7.55 11.02
N ALA A 482 -15.78 6.39 10.99
CA ALA A 482 -16.05 5.31 11.92
C ALA A 482 -14.70 4.68 12.31
N ASP A 483 -14.65 3.96 13.44
CA ASP A 483 -13.43 3.32 13.92
C ASP A 483 -12.86 2.36 12.87
N PRO A 484 -11.66 2.62 12.38
CA PRO A 484 -11.01 1.80 11.35
C PRO A 484 -10.90 0.32 11.72
N ASN A 485 -10.75 -0.02 12.99
CA ASN A 485 -10.67 -1.41 13.45
C ASN A 485 -11.98 -2.19 13.21
N GLN A 486 -13.09 -1.48 13.01
CA GLN A 486 -14.40 -2.07 12.72
C GLN A 486 -14.69 -2.20 11.21
N TRP A 487 -13.87 -1.60 10.35
CA TRP A 487 -14.12 -1.61 8.90
C TRP A 487 -13.59 -2.83 8.20
N ILE A 488 -12.53 -3.44 8.75
CA ILE A 488 -11.78 -4.46 8.06
C ILE A 488 -12.10 -5.82 8.66
N GLY A 489 -12.77 -6.66 7.87
CA GLY A 489 -12.82 -8.08 8.14
C GLY A 489 -11.62 -8.77 7.48
N PHE A 490 -10.82 -9.46 8.27
CA PHE A 490 -9.70 -10.26 7.78
C PHE A 490 -9.95 -11.72 8.09
N GLN A 491 -9.92 -12.56 7.06
CA GLN A 491 -10.16 -13.99 7.19
C GLN A 491 -9.17 -14.77 6.34
N VAL A 492 -8.79 -15.93 6.84
CA VAL A 492 -7.94 -16.87 6.12
C VAL A 492 -8.60 -18.24 6.19
N ALA A 493 -8.76 -18.86 5.04
CA ALA A 493 -9.36 -20.18 4.93
C ALA A 493 -8.45 -21.10 4.13
N VAL A 494 -8.44 -22.36 4.48
CA VAL A 494 -7.74 -23.45 3.78
C VAL A 494 -8.73 -24.52 3.37
N PRO A 495 -8.49 -25.28 2.29
CA PRO A 495 -9.42 -26.30 1.82
C PRO A 495 -9.53 -27.50 2.77
N SER A 496 -8.48 -27.76 3.55
CA SER A 496 -8.40 -28.86 4.52
C SER A 496 -7.50 -28.50 5.69
N ASN A 497 -7.80 -29.04 6.87
CA ASN A 497 -6.93 -28.99 8.05
C ASN A 497 -5.91 -30.13 8.08
N THR A 498 -5.81 -30.92 7.01
CA THR A 498 -4.84 -32.00 6.84
C THR A 498 -4.26 -31.94 5.43
N ILE A 499 -2.95 -32.07 5.31
CA ILE A 499 -2.24 -32.18 4.04
C ILE A 499 -1.46 -33.48 3.99
N ARG A 500 -1.34 -34.07 2.82
CA ARG A 500 -0.53 -35.26 2.58
C ARG A 500 0.89 -34.88 2.14
N PHE A 501 1.78 -35.84 2.19
CA PHE A 501 3.13 -35.66 1.64
C PHE A 501 3.05 -35.29 0.14
N GLY A 502 3.79 -34.27 -0.24
CA GLY A 502 3.83 -33.77 -1.61
C GLY A 502 2.66 -32.87 -2.02
N GLU A 503 1.63 -32.69 -1.17
CA GLU A 503 0.54 -31.76 -1.42
C GLU A 503 0.93 -30.34 -1.07
N SER A 504 0.55 -29.38 -1.93
CA SER A 504 0.69 -27.94 -1.67
C SER A 504 -0.53 -27.43 -0.89
N LEU A 505 -0.29 -26.59 0.09
CA LEU A 505 -1.33 -25.92 0.87
C LEU A 505 -1.44 -24.47 0.43
N VAL A 506 -2.57 -24.14 -0.21
CA VAL A 506 -2.89 -22.77 -0.61
C VAL A 506 -3.98 -22.22 0.32
N ALA A 507 -3.67 -21.10 0.97
CA ALA A 507 -4.65 -20.38 1.79
C ALA A 507 -5.38 -19.34 0.93
N SER A 508 -6.69 -19.24 1.13
CA SER A 508 -7.51 -18.14 0.63
C SER A 508 -7.51 -17.02 1.68
N VAL A 509 -6.84 -15.93 1.40
CA VAL A 509 -6.82 -14.73 2.25
C VAL A 509 -7.90 -13.78 1.76
N MET A 510 -8.73 -13.30 2.67
CA MET A 510 -9.89 -12.45 2.37
C MET A 510 -9.85 -11.18 3.19
N VAL A 511 -10.05 -10.05 2.53
CA VAL A 511 -10.25 -8.74 3.14
C VAL A 511 -11.64 -8.25 2.77
N SER A 512 -12.50 -8.03 3.76
CA SER A 512 -13.84 -7.51 3.56
C SER A 512 -13.97 -6.09 4.11
N ASN A 513 -14.68 -5.24 3.37
CA ASN A 513 -15.07 -3.93 3.82
C ASN A 513 -16.37 -4.01 4.60
N GLN A 514 -16.31 -3.86 5.91
CA GLN A 514 -17.45 -3.83 6.84
C GLN A 514 -17.90 -2.41 7.18
N GLY A 515 -17.16 -1.40 6.70
CA GLY A 515 -17.43 0.00 6.94
C GLY A 515 -18.45 0.61 5.98
N LEU A 516 -18.73 1.89 6.18
CA LEU A 516 -19.64 2.69 5.36
C LEU A 516 -18.94 3.38 4.18
N GLU A 517 -17.60 3.44 4.22
CA GLU A 517 -16.76 4.09 3.22
C GLU A 517 -16.09 3.08 2.29
N THR A 518 -15.65 3.51 1.11
CA THR A 518 -14.83 2.68 0.22
C THR A 518 -13.46 2.44 0.86
N LEU A 519 -13.08 1.18 0.98
CA LEU A 519 -11.77 0.75 1.46
C LEU A 519 -10.82 0.54 0.29
N VAL A 520 -9.62 1.12 0.36
CA VAL A 520 -8.56 0.91 -0.62
C VAL A 520 -7.54 -0.07 -0.07
N VAL A 521 -7.31 -1.17 -0.78
CA VAL A 521 -6.37 -2.25 -0.43
C VAL A 521 -5.29 -2.34 -1.50
N GLY A 522 -4.06 -2.61 -1.11
CA GLY A 522 -2.93 -2.83 -2.02
C GLY A 522 -2.05 -1.60 -2.26
N ASP A 523 -2.53 -0.40 -1.93
CA ASP A 523 -1.76 0.84 -1.90
C ASP A 523 -2.43 1.84 -0.94
N GLY A 524 -1.65 2.64 -0.26
CA GLY A 524 -2.14 3.56 0.76
C GLY A 524 -2.24 2.91 2.14
N TRP A 525 -3.37 3.12 2.81
CA TRP A 525 -3.58 2.73 4.21
C TRP A 525 -3.44 1.22 4.50
N ILE A 526 -3.96 0.37 3.62
CA ILE A 526 -3.77 -1.08 3.68
C ILE A 526 -2.81 -1.49 2.56
N SER A 527 -1.59 -1.85 2.93
CA SER A 527 -0.52 -2.19 1.98
C SER A 527 -0.82 -3.40 1.10
N GLY A 528 -1.72 -4.27 1.52
CA GLY A 528 -1.97 -5.56 0.86
C GLY A 528 -0.86 -6.59 1.07
N LEU A 529 0.19 -6.25 1.83
CA LEU A 529 1.28 -7.15 2.20
C LEU A 529 0.82 -8.10 3.31
N VAL A 530 0.99 -9.39 3.09
CA VAL A 530 0.67 -10.45 4.05
C VAL A 530 1.96 -11.12 4.50
N CYS A 531 2.14 -11.22 5.81
CA CYS A 531 3.22 -12.00 6.43
C CYS A 531 2.66 -13.24 7.11
N VAL A 532 3.42 -14.33 7.04
CA VAL A 532 3.07 -15.61 7.65
C VAL A 532 4.22 -16.11 8.51
N ASP A 533 3.94 -16.25 9.79
CA ASP A 533 4.81 -16.96 10.71
C ASP A 533 4.47 -18.45 10.69
N VAL A 534 5.47 -19.31 10.70
CA VAL A 534 5.27 -20.77 10.69
C VAL A 534 5.92 -21.41 11.88
N ASN A 535 5.14 -22.22 12.59
CA ASN A 535 5.63 -23.03 13.70
C ASN A 535 5.27 -24.50 13.46
N VAL A 536 6.28 -25.35 13.43
CA VAL A 536 6.17 -26.79 13.23
C VAL A 536 6.43 -27.50 14.54
N THR A 537 5.52 -28.41 14.91
CA THR A 537 5.60 -29.24 16.10
C THR A 537 5.28 -30.71 15.76
N GLY A 538 5.49 -31.61 16.69
CA GLY A 538 5.32 -33.05 16.48
C GLY A 538 6.66 -33.75 16.52
N ASP A 539 6.94 -34.65 15.57
CA ASP A 539 8.18 -35.39 15.48
C ASP A 539 9.39 -34.48 15.22
N LEU A 540 9.16 -33.30 14.64
CA LEU A 540 10.17 -32.27 14.44
C LEU A 540 9.66 -30.94 15.03
N GLN A 541 10.61 -30.09 15.43
CA GLN A 541 10.32 -28.74 15.91
C GLN A 541 11.12 -27.70 15.11
N ARG A 542 10.43 -26.76 14.49
CA ARG A 542 11.02 -25.63 13.76
C ARG A 542 10.09 -24.43 13.85
N SER A 543 10.68 -23.24 13.83
CA SER A 543 9.92 -21.99 13.81
C SER A 543 10.59 -21.01 12.85
N TRP A 544 9.79 -20.40 12.02
CA TRP A 544 10.23 -19.36 11.09
C TRP A 544 9.29 -18.15 11.22
N PRO A 545 9.72 -17.12 11.94
CA PRO A 545 8.99 -15.84 11.95
C PRO A 545 9.09 -15.21 10.56
N GLU A 546 7.99 -14.61 10.12
CA GLU A 546 7.90 -13.93 8.80
C GLU A 546 8.43 -14.75 7.62
N MET A 547 8.22 -16.08 7.67
CA MET A 547 8.74 -16.97 6.63
C MET A 547 8.26 -16.55 5.24
N ILE A 548 7.00 -16.15 5.12
CA ILE A 548 6.44 -15.65 3.87
C ILE A 548 6.08 -14.18 4.07
N ALA A 549 6.60 -13.33 3.19
CA ALA A 549 6.16 -11.95 3.05
C ALA A 549 5.83 -11.71 1.58
N THR A 550 4.55 -11.58 1.26
CA THR A 550 4.07 -11.47 -0.11
C THR A 550 3.00 -10.41 -0.26
N GLN A 551 3.03 -9.68 -1.37
CA GLN A 551 1.96 -8.77 -1.74
C GLN A 551 0.76 -9.61 -2.21
N ALA A 552 -0.21 -9.83 -1.31
CA ALA A 552 -1.36 -10.66 -1.59
C ALA A 552 -2.43 -9.91 -2.41
N PHE A 553 -2.59 -8.59 -2.20
CA PHE A 553 -3.62 -7.81 -2.86
C PHE A 553 -3.01 -6.74 -3.77
N SER A 554 -3.49 -6.68 -5.02
CA SER A 554 -3.28 -5.55 -5.93
C SER A 554 -4.13 -4.36 -5.50
N TYR A 555 -3.84 -3.17 -6.06
CA TYR A 555 -4.66 -1.98 -5.83
C TYR A 555 -6.13 -2.27 -6.16
N THR A 556 -6.97 -2.22 -5.15
CA THR A 556 -8.40 -2.53 -5.27
C THR A 556 -9.22 -1.59 -4.39
N ARG A 557 -10.28 -1.03 -4.94
CA ARG A 557 -11.26 -0.22 -4.22
C ARG A 557 -12.46 -1.10 -3.87
N LEU A 558 -12.63 -1.38 -2.58
CA LEU A 558 -13.72 -2.19 -2.06
C LEU A 558 -14.85 -1.29 -1.59
N ALA A 559 -15.98 -1.32 -2.29
CA ALA A 559 -17.21 -0.70 -1.80
C ALA A 559 -17.67 -1.37 -0.49
N PRO A 560 -18.51 -0.70 0.31
CA PRO A 560 -19.11 -1.27 1.51
C PRO A 560 -19.73 -2.66 1.25
N GLY A 561 -19.46 -3.63 2.13
CA GLY A 561 -19.92 -5.01 2.02
C GLY A 561 -19.19 -5.88 0.98
N ARG A 562 -18.19 -5.36 0.26
CA ARG A 562 -17.42 -6.13 -0.72
C ARG A 562 -16.19 -6.78 -0.09
N THR A 563 -15.74 -7.88 -0.72
CA THR A 563 -14.59 -8.68 -0.27
C THR A 563 -13.60 -8.86 -1.42
N ALA A 564 -12.32 -8.59 -1.17
CA ALA A 564 -11.22 -9.02 -2.02
C ALA A 564 -10.71 -10.38 -1.54
N ARG A 565 -10.30 -11.21 -2.50
CA ARG A 565 -9.72 -12.53 -2.22
C ARG A 565 -8.39 -12.67 -2.95
N SER A 566 -7.45 -13.32 -2.28
CA SER A 566 -6.15 -13.68 -2.84
C SER A 566 -5.74 -15.06 -2.37
N GLN A 567 -4.84 -15.70 -3.09
CA GLN A 567 -4.29 -16.99 -2.73
C GLN A 567 -2.82 -16.83 -2.31
N VAL A 568 -2.46 -17.49 -1.22
CA VAL A 568 -1.10 -17.53 -0.70
C VAL A 568 -0.67 -18.98 -0.52
N LEU A 569 0.41 -19.36 -1.19
CA LEU A 569 1.01 -20.70 -1.02
C LEU A 569 1.73 -20.75 0.31
N LEU A 570 1.25 -21.58 1.24
CA LEU A 570 1.81 -21.73 2.58
C LEU A 570 2.94 -22.74 2.64
N THR A 571 2.87 -23.83 1.84
CA THR A 571 3.91 -24.85 1.73
C THR A 571 4.94 -24.43 0.70
N THR A 572 5.82 -23.53 1.06
CA THR A 572 6.88 -22.99 0.18
C THR A 572 8.15 -22.76 1.00
N GLY A 573 9.26 -22.55 0.34
CA GLY A 573 10.52 -22.18 0.96
C GLY A 573 11.08 -23.22 1.94
N PRO A 574 11.61 -22.81 3.10
CA PRO A 574 12.17 -23.73 4.09
C PRO A 574 11.19 -24.77 4.63
N LEU A 575 9.91 -24.42 4.71
CA LEU A 575 8.86 -25.36 5.12
C LEU A 575 8.71 -26.50 4.12
N GLU A 576 8.63 -26.20 2.82
CA GLU A 576 8.53 -27.21 1.77
C GLU A 576 9.74 -28.14 1.82
N ALA A 577 10.94 -27.59 1.91
CA ALA A 577 12.17 -28.37 2.03
C ALA A 577 12.15 -29.32 3.26
N LEU A 578 11.60 -28.87 4.40
CA LEU A 578 11.43 -29.69 5.59
C LEU A 578 10.41 -30.82 5.37
N LEU A 579 9.26 -30.50 4.76
CA LEU A 579 8.19 -31.46 4.50
C LEU A 579 8.67 -32.56 3.55
N ASP A 580 9.43 -32.20 2.52
CA ASP A 580 10.00 -33.13 1.54
C ASP A 580 11.09 -34.00 2.13
N ALA A 581 11.89 -33.48 3.05
CA ALA A 581 12.96 -34.22 3.70
C ALA A 581 12.47 -35.16 4.80
N SER A 582 11.18 -35.19 5.13
CA SER A 582 10.68 -35.89 6.32
C SER A 582 9.36 -36.62 6.09
N PRO A 583 9.28 -37.58 5.12
CA PRO A 583 8.04 -38.28 4.77
C PRO A 583 7.37 -38.97 5.95
N GLN A 584 8.16 -39.63 6.84
CA GLN A 584 7.66 -40.43 7.97
C GLN A 584 7.40 -39.64 9.25
N ALA A 585 7.72 -38.36 9.30
CA ALA A 585 7.40 -37.49 10.44
C ALA A 585 5.90 -37.18 10.50
N ALA A 586 5.29 -37.26 11.67
CA ALA A 586 3.97 -36.72 11.93
C ALA A 586 4.11 -35.27 12.44
N LEU A 587 3.57 -34.32 11.71
CA LEU A 587 3.79 -32.90 11.99
C LEU A 587 2.47 -32.15 12.20
N ARG A 588 2.53 -31.15 13.05
CA ARG A 588 1.48 -30.16 13.23
C ARG A 588 2.04 -28.80 12.85
N LEU A 589 1.46 -28.20 11.82
CA LEU A 589 1.88 -26.93 11.25
C LEU A 589 0.92 -25.84 11.76
N GLN A 590 1.46 -24.83 12.40
CA GLN A 590 0.72 -23.67 12.84
C GLN A 590 1.17 -22.47 12.01
N PHE A 591 0.21 -21.85 11.32
CA PHE A 591 0.44 -20.64 10.51
C PHE A 591 -0.24 -19.46 11.19
N THR A 592 0.51 -18.42 11.49
CA THR A 592 -0.06 -17.14 11.94
C THR A 592 0.05 -16.14 10.81
N VAL A 593 -1.09 -15.84 10.22
CA VAL A 593 -1.21 -14.96 9.04
C VAL A 593 -1.62 -13.58 9.51
N ARG A 594 -0.88 -12.56 9.13
CA ARG A 594 -1.14 -11.17 9.48
C ARG A 594 -0.99 -10.24 8.27
N MET A 595 -1.79 -9.20 8.23
CA MET A 595 -1.58 -8.08 7.31
C MET A 595 -0.53 -7.14 7.91
N VAL A 596 0.34 -6.60 7.05
CA VAL A 596 1.37 -5.65 7.45
C VAL A 596 0.86 -4.23 7.21
N GLU A 597 1.08 -3.36 8.19
CA GLU A 597 0.79 -1.94 8.09
C GLU A 597 1.65 -1.28 7.01
N ALA A 598 1.12 -0.25 6.37
CA ALA A 598 1.92 0.51 5.40
C ALA A 598 3.07 1.24 6.11
N PRO A 599 4.30 1.22 5.55
CA PRO A 599 5.44 1.90 6.15
C PRO A 599 5.19 3.40 6.30
N GLY A 600 5.47 3.94 7.50
CA GLY A 600 5.40 5.39 7.77
C GLY A 600 4.07 5.89 8.35
N GLN A 601 3.09 5.04 8.58
CA GLN A 601 1.84 5.43 9.25
C GLN A 601 2.02 5.53 10.77
N LYS A 602 1.61 6.67 11.35
CA LYS A 602 1.71 6.95 12.80
C LYS A 602 0.65 6.21 13.64
N ALA A 603 -0.43 5.78 13.03
CA ALA A 603 -1.51 5.03 13.68
C ALA A 603 -1.98 3.94 12.71
N GLY A 604 -1.49 2.73 12.88
CA GLY A 604 -1.91 1.58 12.07
C GLY A 604 -3.19 0.96 12.57
N VAL A 605 -4.00 0.44 11.65
CA VAL A 605 -5.12 -0.42 11.99
C VAL A 605 -4.58 -1.79 12.35
N ARG A 606 -4.75 -2.19 13.57
CA ARG A 606 -4.39 -3.54 14.03
C ARG A 606 -5.47 -4.53 13.64
N VAL A 607 -5.31 -5.11 12.44
CA VAL A 607 -6.11 -6.26 12.06
C VAL A 607 -5.60 -7.47 12.86
N PRO A 608 -6.45 -8.14 13.65
CA PRO A 608 -6.02 -9.31 14.41
C PRO A 608 -5.46 -10.39 13.49
N PRO A 609 -4.33 -11.03 13.86
CA PRO A 609 -3.79 -12.14 13.09
C PRO A 609 -4.72 -13.35 13.14
N VAL A 610 -4.75 -14.12 12.07
CA VAL A 610 -5.49 -15.38 11.98
C VAL A 610 -4.52 -16.55 12.13
N THR A 611 -4.81 -17.45 13.05
CA THR A 611 -4.00 -18.65 13.27
C THR A 611 -4.72 -19.88 12.70
N LEU A 612 -4.00 -20.64 11.86
CA LEU A 612 -4.45 -21.90 11.28
C LEU A 612 -3.62 -23.04 11.85
N THR A 613 -4.23 -24.18 12.07
CA THR A 613 -3.53 -25.40 12.46
C THR A 613 -3.82 -26.50 11.45
N ILE A 614 -2.77 -27.06 10.87
CA ILE A 614 -2.82 -28.07 9.81
C ILE A 614 -2.04 -29.28 10.28
N ASN A 615 -2.63 -30.45 10.12
CA ASN A 615 -1.96 -31.71 10.43
C ASN A 615 -1.33 -32.29 9.16
N ARG A 616 -0.09 -32.75 9.26
CA ARG A 616 0.57 -33.54 8.24
C ARG A 616 0.91 -34.89 8.82
N PRO A 617 0.06 -35.91 8.59
CA PRO A 617 0.32 -37.26 9.08
C PRO A 617 1.58 -37.86 8.43
N ALA A 618 2.22 -38.78 9.14
CA ALA A 618 3.27 -39.58 8.56
C ALA A 618 2.75 -40.34 7.33
N VAL A 619 3.60 -40.50 6.33
CA VAL A 619 3.26 -41.34 5.17
C VAL A 619 3.18 -42.80 5.63
N GLU A 620 2.06 -43.45 5.37
CA GLU A 620 1.93 -44.88 5.59
C GLU A 620 2.64 -45.64 4.49
N LEU A 621 3.76 -46.29 4.85
CA LEU A 621 4.61 -47.00 3.92
C LEU A 621 4.77 -48.46 4.37
N THR A 622 4.66 -49.36 3.39
CA THR A 622 4.98 -50.77 3.56
C THR A 622 6.18 -51.13 2.66
N ALA A 623 6.93 -52.14 3.05
CA ALA A 623 8.06 -52.62 2.26
C ALA A 623 7.62 -53.11 0.87
N GLU A 624 6.47 -53.74 0.78
CA GLU A 624 5.89 -54.21 -0.48
C GLU A 624 5.44 -53.01 -1.35
N GLY A 625 4.79 -52.02 -0.76
CA GLY A 625 4.35 -50.83 -1.48
C GLY A 625 5.52 -50.01 -2.04
N LEU A 626 6.67 -49.96 -1.35
CA LEU A 626 7.88 -49.32 -1.87
C LEU A 626 8.52 -50.10 -3.00
N LYS A 627 8.57 -51.44 -2.89
CA LYS A 627 9.08 -52.31 -3.94
C LYS A 627 8.18 -52.25 -5.20
N ASP A 628 6.87 -52.25 -5.01
CA ASP A 628 5.91 -52.10 -6.10
C ASP A 628 6.06 -50.72 -6.80
N ARG A 629 6.23 -49.65 -6.07
CA ARG A 629 6.51 -48.31 -6.65
C ARG A 629 7.82 -48.30 -7.46
N HIS A 630 8.87 -48.96 -6.92
CA HIS A 630 10.14 -49.10 -7.63
C HIS A 630 9.97 -49.88 -8.96
N GLN A 631 9.26 -50.99 -8.92
CA GLN A 631 9.01 -51.81 -10.15
C GLN A 631 8.15 -51.09 -11.19
N ARG A 632 7.18 -50.28 -10.75
CA ARG A 632 6.34 -49.50 -11.63
C ARG A 632 7.01 -48.30 -12.24
N LEU A 633 8.11 -47.82 -11.66
CA LEU A 633 8.78 -46.58 -12.09
C LEU A 633 9.08 -46.54 -13.61
N ALA A 634 9.46 -47.68 -14.21
CA ALA A 634 9.73 -47.80 -15.64
C ALA A 634 8.49 -47.58 -16.53
N ARG A 635 7.29 -47.70 -15.99
CA ARG A 635 6.01 -47.55 -16.70
C ARG A 635 5.16 -46.39 -16.21
N ALA A 636 5.63 -45.69 -15.19
CA ALA A 636 4.95 -44.56 -14.60
C ALA A 636 4.85 -43.40 -15.58
N ASP A 637 3.74 -42.67 -15.55
CA ASP A 637 3.67 -41.38 -16.20
C ASP A 637 4.58 -40.36 -15.48
N LEU A 638 4.78 -39.20 -16.10
CA LEU A 638 5.68 -38.18 -15.57
C LEU A 638 5.26 -37.72 -14.14
N THR A 639 3.98 -37.58 -13.90
CA THR A 639 3.44 -37.09 -12.59
C THR A 639 3.71 -38.14 -11.48
N GLU A 640 3.42 -39.42 -11.77
CA GLU A 640 3.70 -40.54 -10.83
C GLU A 640 5.20 -40.69 -10.61
N ALA A 641 6.00 -40.57 -11.65
CA ALA A 641 7.46 -40.64 -11.55
C ALA A 641 8.05 -39.51 -10.71
N ILE A 642 7.59 -38.26 -10.88
CA ILE A 642 7.99 -37.10 -10.06
C ILE A 642 7.60 -37.32 -8.59
N ALA A 643 6.37 -37.75 -8.33
CA ALA A 643 5.89 -38.02 -6.96
C ALA A 643 6.69 -39.16 -6.29
N THR A 644 7.03 -40.20 -7.05
CA THR A 644 7.87 -41.31 -6.57
C THR A 644 9.31 -40.83 -6.29
N SER A 645 9.87 -40.01 -7.17
CA SER A 645 11.19 -39.40 -6.97
C SER A 645 11.24 -38.55 -5.70
N ARG A 646 10.23 -37.68 -5.51
CA ARG A 646 10.08 -36.84 -4.29
C ARG A 646 10.08 -37.70 -3.04
N LEU A 647 9.29 -38.77 -3.03
CA LEU A 647 9.22 -39.69 -1.89
C LEU A 647 10.54 -40.39 -1.64
N PHE A 648 11.19 -40.97 -2.67
CA PHE A 648 12.43 -41.72 -2.51
C PHE A 648 13.59 -40.86 -2.05
N VAL A 649 13.74 -39.65 -2.61
CA VAL A 649 14.75 -38.69 -2.17
C VAL A 649 14.44 -38.20 -0.75
N GLY A 650 13.18 -37.97 -0.41
CA GLY A 650 12.76 -37.62 0.95
C GLY A 650 13.14 -38.68 1.96
N LEU A 651 12.92 -39.99 1.66
CA LEU A 651 13.32 -41.10 2.52
C LEU A 651 14.83 -41.19 2.67
N LEU A 652 15.61 -40.91 1.61
CA LEU A 652 17.09 -40.87 1.73
C LEU A 652 17.55 -39.76 2.65
N LYS A 653 16.96 -38.55 2.54
CA LYS A 653 17.27 -37.45 3.44
C LYS A 653 16.92 -37.74 4.89
N GLU A 654 15.76 -38.33 5.11
CA GLU A 654 15.27 -38.70 6.44
C GLU A 654 16.18 -39.76 7.07
N GLN A 655 16.61 -40.80 6.32
CA GLN A 655 17.57 -41.78 6.78
C GLN A 655 18.93 -41.13 7.11
N HIS A 656 19.45 -40.26 6.27
CA HIS A 656 20.68 -39.54 6.52
C HIS A 656 20.57 -38.69 7.79
N ALA A 657 19.47 -37.98 7.98
CA ALA A 657 19.18 -37.20 9.18
C ALA A 657 19.10 -38.06 10.45
N MET A 658 18.61 -39.29 10.33
CA MET A 658 18.63 -40.27 11.46
C MET A 658 20.04 -40.72 11.80
N VAL A 659 20.83 -41.07 10.79
CA VAL A 659 22.24 -41.54 10.99
C VAL A 659 23.10 -40.44 11.59
N THR A 660 22.91 -39.20 11.18
CA THR A 660 23.63 -38.03 11.70
C THR A 660 23.08 -37.52 13.04
N GLY A 661 21.98 -38.09 13.55
CA GLY A 661 21.34 -37.68 14.79
C GLY A 661 20.53 -36.37 14.68
N ALA A 662 20.27 -35.90 13.49
CA ALA A 662 19.49 -34.66 13.24
C ALA A 662 17.98 -34.85 13.51
N ILE A 663 17.48 -36.08 13.49
CA ILE A 663 16.09 -36.42 13.86
C ILE A 663 16.08 -37.36 15.08
N ARG A 664 14.99 -37.26 15.86
CA ARG A 664 14.81 -38.04 17.09
C ARG A 664 13.72 -39.13 17.01
N TYR A 665 12.91 -39.10 15.97
CA TYR A 665 11.92 -40.14 15.71
C TYR A 665 12.52 -41.33 15.00
N ARG A 666 11.89 -42.51 15.13
CA ARG A 666 12.40 -43.76 14.61
C ARG A 666 12.16 -43.87 13.10
N PHE A 667 13.22 -44.07 12.33
CA PHE A 667 13.14 -44.51 10.95
C PHE A 667 12.61 -45.97 10.88
N ARG A 668 11.57 -46.20 10.04
CA ARG A 668 10.77 -47.45 10.11
C ARG A 668 11.26 -48.60 9.26
N PHE A 669 12.26 -48.40 8.43
CA PHE A 669 12.71 -49.41 7.44
C PHE A 669 14.10 -49.94 7.75
N SER A 670 14.34 -51.19 7.28
CA SER A 670 15.60 -51.89 7.43
C SER A 670 16.69 -51.34 6.48
N GLU A 671 17.91 -51.82 6.65
CA GLU A 671 19.10 -51.42 5.88
C GLU A 671 19.00 -51.65 4.37
N TRP A 672 18.05 -52.46 3.87
CA TRP A 672 17.84 -52.71 2.46
C TRP A 672 17.23 -51.49 1.71
N LEU A 673 16.49 -50.64 2.39
CA LEU A 673 15.81 -49.50 1.75
C LEU A 673 16.79 -48.51 1.13
N PRO A 674 17.89 -48.09 1.74
CA PRO A 674 18.87 -47.21 1.10
C PRO A 674 19.40 -47.75 -0.21
N GLN A 675 19.67 -49.05 -0.26
CA GLN A 675 20.14 -49.67 -1.50
C GLN A 675 19.08 -49.69 -2.58
N MET A 676 17.84 -50.03 -2.24
CA MET A 676 16.70 -49.95 -3.19
C MET A 676 16.51 -48.53 -3.70
N LEU A 677 16.58 -47.52 -2.84
CA LEU A 677 16.42 -46.11 -3.23
C LEU A 677 17.55 -45.63 -4.15
N ARG A 678 18.79 -46.07 -3.87
CA ARG A 678 19.94 -45.83 -4.75
C ARG A 678 19.75 -46.52 -6.10
N ASP A 679 19.33 -47.79 -6.09
CA ASP A 679 19.04 -48.51 -7.34
C ASP A 679 17.96 -47.81 -8.18
N ALA A 680 16.93 -47.28 -7.55
CA ALA A 680 15.91 -46.51 -8.24
C ALA A 680 16.43 -45.20 -8.85
N LEU A 681 17.42 -44.57 -8.23
CA LEU A 681 18.04 -43.34 -8.75
C LEU A 681 19.09 -43.64 -9.83
N LEU A 682 19.87 -44.74 -9.72
CA LEU A 682 21.13 -44.93 -10.42
C LEU A 682 21.14 -46.06 -11.42
N LYS A 683 20.22 -47.06 -11.32
CA LYS A 683 20.13 -48.19 -12.29
C LYS A 683 19.04 -48.00 -13.30
N GLU A 684 19.21 -48.54 -14.48
CA GLU A 684 18.18 -48.45 -15.50
C GLU A 684 16.93 -49.31 -15.20
N PRO A 685 15.74 -48.74 -15.33
CA PRO A 685 15.46 -47.35 -15.63
C PRO A 685 15.57 -46.44 -14.39
N GLY A 686 16.75 -45.88 -14.18
CA GLY A 686 17.02 -44.99 -13.05
C GLY A 686 16.45 -43.57 -13.26
N LEU A 687 16.10 -42.92 -12.16
CA LEU A 687 15.55 -41.56 -12.18
C LEU A 687 16.54 -40.52 -12.73
N LEU A 688 17.84 -40.73 -12.50
CA LEU A 688 18.90 -39.83 -12.99
C LEU A 688 19.55 -40.30 -14.28
N THR A 689 19.54 -41.61 -14.54
CA THR A 689 20.29 -42.24 -15.65
C THR A 689 19.42 -42.64 -16.85
N SER A 690 18.12 -42.41 -16.78
CA SER A 690 17.20 -42.67 -17.89
C SER A 690 17.63 -41.96 -19.18
N GLN A 691 17.66 -42.67 -20.29
CA GLN A 691 17.98 -42.16 -21.63
C GLN A 691 16.72 -41.77 -22.41
N ASP A 692 15.52 -41.90 -21.85
CA ASP A 692 14.29 -41.47 -22.50
C ASP A 692 14.37 -39.96 -22.76
N PRO A 693 14.18 -39.51 -24.01
CA PRO A 693 14.19 -38.09 -24.35
C PRO A 693 13.17 -37.24 -23.58
N LYS A 694 12.13 -37.85 -23.06
CA LYS A 694 11.12 -37.17 -22.20
C LYS A 694 11.50 -37.15 -20.71
N ALA A 695 12.55 -37.87 -20.33
CA ALA A 695 12.97 -37.98 -18.92
C ALA A 695 13.71 -36.75 -18.40
N TRP A 696 14.04 -35.77 -19.23
CA TRP A 696 14.75 -34.57 -18.76
C TRP A 696 13.97 -33.77 -17.70
N GLU A 697 12.65 -33.71 -17.83
CA GLU A 697 11.80 -33.04 -16.79
C GLU A 697 11.87 -33.78 -15.45
N LEU A 698 11.81 -35.13 -15.50
CA LEU A 698 11.96 -35.96 -14.32
C LEU A 698 13.36 -35.79 -13.68
N LYS A 699 14.42 -35.70 -14.50
CA LYS A 699 15.78 -35.43 -14.00
C LYS A 699 15.88 -34.08 -13.31
N VAL A 700 15.26 -33.03 -13.87
CA VAL A 700 15.22 -31.70 -13.26
C VAL A 700 14.58 -31.77 -11.88
N HIS A 701 13.41 -32.40 -11.73
CA HIS A 701 12.75 -32.56 -10.44
C HIS A 701 13.55 -33.42 -9.46
N THR A 702 14.10 -34.55 -9.93
CA THR A 702 14.92 -35.43 -9.06
C THR A 702 16.13 -34.70 -8.54
N LEU A 703 16.85 -33.96 -9.38
CA LEU A 703 17.97 -33.12 -8.98
C LEU A 703 17.53 -32.03 -7.98
N ALA A 704 16.40 -31.36 -8.25
CA ALA A 704 15.88 -30.36 -7.33
C ALA A 704 15.59 -30.95 -5.94
N TYR A 705 15.00 -32.14 -5.87
CA TYR A 705 14.74 -32.81 -4.61
C TYR A 705 16.04 -33.26 -3.89
N LEU A 706 17.15 -33.48 -4.59
CA LEU A 706 18.45 -33.74 -3.97
C LEU A 706 19.05 -32.52 -3.26
N SER A 707 18.48 -31.31 -3.46
CA SER A 707 18.95 -30.12 -2.75
C SER A 707 18.96 -30.33 -1.23
N GLY A 708 20.09 -30.08 -0.59
CA GLY A 708 20.25 -30.24 0.85
C GLY A 708 20.50 -31.72 1.33
N LEU A 709 20.63 -32.69 0.42
CA LEU A 709 21.15 -34.01 0.75
C LEU A 709 22.67 -33.97 0.64
N ASP A 710 23.35 -34.50 1.68
CA ASP A 710 24.77 -34.83 1.61
C ASP A 710 24.91 -36.13 0.80
N MET A 711 25.30 -35.99 -0.47
CA MET A 711 25.27 -37.04 -1.44
C MET A 711 26.47 -37.98 -1.25
N ASP A 712 26.24 -39.29 -1.31
CA ASP A 712 27.32 -40.26 -1.45
C ASP A 712 27.97 -40.19 -2.86
N LEU A 713 29.10 -40.85 -3.01
CA LEU A 713 29.91 -40.80 -4.24
C LEU A 713 29.14 -41.26 -5.50
N ASP A 714 28.25 -42.22 -5.38
CA ASP A 714 27.54 -42.78 -6.52
C ASP A 714 26.45 -41.86 -6.98
N ILE A 715 25.69 -41.27 -6.05
CA ILE A 715 24.67 -40.24 -6.37
C ILE A 715 25.35 -38.98 -6.93
N ALA A 716 26.46 -38.55 -6.31
CA ALA A 716 27.22 -37.39 -6.78
C ALA A 716 27.79 -37.62 -8.19
N ARG A 717 28.24 -38.84 -8.52
CA ARG A 717 28.69 -39.20 -9.86
C ARG A 717 27.55 -39.13 -10.88
N ALA A 718 26.39 -39.75 -10.57
CA ALA A 718 25.23 -39.72 -11.49
C ALA A 718 24.72 -38.29 -11.68
N ALA A 719 24.65 -37.44 -10.63
CA ALA A 719 24.37 -36.02 -10.76
C ALA A 719 25.43 -35.30 -11.61
N GLY A 720 26.72 -35.72 -11.50
CA GLY A 720 27.81 -35.20 -12.32
C GLY A 720 27.68 -35.57 -13.81
N GLU A 721 27.16 -36.71 -14.14
CA GLU A 721 26.86 -37.14 -15.53
C GLU A 721 25.77 -36.25 -16.16
N CYS A 722 24.82 -35.75 -15.35
CA CYS A 722 23.80 -34.81 -15.78
C CYS A 722 24.36 -33.43 -16.24
N LEU A 723 25.63 -33.13 -15.92
CA LEU A 723 26.30 -31.91 -16.43
C LEU A 723 26.57 -31.95 -17.94
N SER A 724 26.53 -33.13 -18.56
CA SER A 724 26.67 -33.33 -19.98
C SER A 724 25.34 -33.63 -20.69
N ASP A 725 24.21 -33.53 -20.00
CA ASP A 725 22.89 -33.76 -20.57
C ASP A 725 22.60 -32.79 -21.71
N GLN A 726 21.89 -33.27 -22.74
CA GLN A 726 21.51 -32.44 -23.88
C GLN A 726 20.56 -31.32 -23.48
N ALA A 727 19.68 -31.56 -22.50
CA ALA A 727 18.73 -30.59 -21.99
C ALA A 727 19.44 -29.59 -21.06
N TRP A 728 19.49 -28.32 -21.46
CA TRP A 728 20.11 -27.26 -20.62
C TRP A 728 19.50 -27.14 -19.23
N PRO A 729 18.17 -27.37 -19.00
CA PRO A 729 17.62 -27.29 -17.65
C PRO A 729 18.21 -28.36 -16.70
N VAL A 730 18.48 -29.55 -17.21
CA VAL A 730 19.15 -30.62 -16.45
C VAL A 730 20.57 -30.21 -16.07
N ARG A 731 21.34 -29.67 -17.02
CA ARG A 731 22.70 -29.17 -16.75
C ARG A 731 22.73 -28.08 -15.71
N LEU A 732 21.81 -27.09 -15.82
CA LEU A 732 21.69 -25.98 -14.87
C LEU A 732 21.36 -26.49 -13.47
N MET A 733 20.38 -27.38 -13.36
CA MET A 733 19.97 -27.96 -12.08
C MET A 733 21.10 -28.79 -11.46
N ALA A 734 21.77 -29.63 -12.25
CA ALA A 734 22.91 -30.42 -11.77
C ALA A 734 24.03 -29.53 -11.24
N MET A 735 24.38 -28.43 -11.94
CA MET A 735 25.36 -27.47 -11.46
C MET A 735 24.95 -26.82 -10.13
N TYR A 736 23.70 -26.36 -10.03
CA TYR A 736 23.20 -25.75 -8.82
C TYR A 736 23.30 -26.69 -7.59
N ILE A 737 22.92 -27.96 -7.76
CA ILE A 737 22.94 -28.95 -6.68
C ILE A 737 24.37 -29.31 -6.32
N LEU A 738 25.25 -29.57 -7.30
CA LEU A 738 26.62 -29.97 -7.07
C LEU A 738 27.50 -28.86 -6.49
N ALA A 739 27.22 -27.60 -6.85
CA ALA A 739 27.91 -26.44 -6.27
C ALA A 739 27.74 -26.31 -4.74
N ARG A 740 26.75 -26.97 -4.18
CA ARG A 740 26.44 -26.98 -2.73
C ARG A 740 27.07 -28.16 -1.98
N GLN A 741 27.73 -29.09 -2.69
CA GLN A 741 28.46 -30.22 -2.09
C GLN A 741 29.91 -29.80 -1.78
N ASP A 742 30.48 -30.35 -0.70
CA ASP A 742 31.84 -30.07 -0.31
C ASP A 742 32.85 -30.51 -1.36
N GLY A 743 33.65 -29.56 -1.84
CA GLY A 743 34.90 -29.75 -2.54
C GLY A 743 34.84 -30.34 -3.97
N GLY A 744 35.50 -29.74 -4.91
CA GLY A 744 35.86 -30.35 -6.18
C GLY A 744 35.12 -29.88 -7.42
N PHE A 745 33.92 -29.28 -7.29
CA PHE A 745 33.14 -28.84 -8.47
C PHE A 745 33.54 -27.46 -9.00
N GLN A 746 34.40 -26.71 -8.32
CA GLN A 746 34.81 -25.36 -8.71
C GLN A 746 35.43 -25.30 -10.12
N GLN A 747 36.17 -26.29 -10.53
CA GLN A 747 36.76 -26.34 -11.86
C GLN A 747 35.69 -26.56 -12.94
N VAL A 748 34.71 -27.42 -12.64
CA VAL A 748 33.57 -27.69 -13.54
C VAL A 748 32.70 -26.44 -13.69
N LEU A 749 32.43 -25.72 -12.59
CA LEU A 749 31.68 -24.46 -12.62
C LEU A 749 32.41 -23.41 -13.46
N ARG A 750 33.72 -23.24 -13.28
CA ARG A 750 34.53 -22.30 -14.09
C ARG A 750 34.55 -22.68 -15.58
N TRP A 751 34.63 -23.96 -15.87
CA TRP A 751 34.54 -24.43 -17.24
C TRP A 751 33.18 -24.17 -17.85
N ALA A 752 32.09 -24.51 -17.16
CA ALA A 752 30.73 -24.28 -17.63
C ALA A 752 30.42 -22.77 -17.80
N ALA A 753 30.93 -21.91 -16.89
CA ALA A 753 30.79 -20.47 -17.03
C ALA A 753 31.40 -19.90 -18.33
N ARG A 754 32.42 -20.61 -18.89
CA ARG A 754 33.10 -20.16 -20.14
C ARG A 754 32.53 -20.84 -21.38
N TYR A 755 32.15 -22.10 -21.29
CA TYR A 755 32.01 -22.95 -22.48
C TYR A 755 30.64 -23.63 -22.63
N ASP A 756 29.71 -23.54 -21.64
CA ASP A 756 28.40 -24.12 -21.84
C ASP A 756 27.67 -23.43 -23.00
N LEU A 757 26.92 -24.20 -23.76
CA LEU A 757 26.22 -23.71 -24.96
C LEU A 757 25.09 -22.74 -24.58
N HIS A 758 24.46 -22.95 -23.41
CA HIS A 758 23.29 -22.15 -23.01
C HIS A 758 23.71 -20.94 -22.15
N PRO A 759 23.25 -19.71 -22.45
CA PRO A 759 23.66 -18.49 -21.75
C PRO A 759 23.29 -18.48 -20.26
N LEU A 760 22.10 -18.99 -19.88
CA LEU A 760 21.70 -19.07 -18.47
C LEU A 760 22.55 -20.04 -17.69
N VAL A 761 22.98 -21.14 -18.30
CA VAL A 761 23.90 -22.11 -17.68
C VAL A 761 25.24 -21.44 -17.40
N ARG A 762 25.79 -20.69 -18.38
CA ARG A 762 27.03 -19.92 -18.18
C ARG A 762 26.92 -18.88 -17.05
N GLN A 763 25.84 -18.13 -17.06
CA GLN A 763 25.58 -17.10 -16.04
C GLN A 763 25.50 -17.72 -14.64
N THR A 764 24.67 -18.78 -14.49
CA THR A 764 24.48 -19.44 -13.20
C THR A 764 25.77 -20.07 -12.70
N ALA A 765 26.54 -20.73 -13.58
CA ALA A 765 27.84 -21.30 -13.24
C ALA A 765 28.81 -20.22 -12.77
N GLY A 766 28.83 -19.04 -13.41
CA GLY A 766 29.64 -17.90 -12.98
C GLY A 766 29.27 -17.39 -11.59
N LEU A 767 27.98 -17.27 -11.30
CA LEU A 767 27.49 -16.87 -9.97
C LEU A 767 27.87 -17.88 -8.88
N LEU A 768 27.75 -19.17 -9.18
CA LEU A 768 28.05 -20.26 -8.25
C LEU A 768 29.56 -20.43 -8.02
N ALA A 769 30.38 -20.15 -9.02
CA ALA A 769 31.86 -20.22 -8.90
C ALA A 769 32.44 -19.09 -8.01
N GLY A 770 31.67 -18.06 -7.74
CA GLY A 770 32.11 -16.89 -6.98
C GLY A 770 33.11 -15.98 -7.73
N PRO A 771 33.52 -14.86 -7.15
CA PRO A 771 34.45 -13.94 -7.78
C PRO A 771 35.78 -14.67 -8.07
N GLN A 772 36.25 -14.54 -9.30
CA GLN A 772 37.59 -15.03 -9.65
C GLN A 772 38.58 -14.21 -8.85
N VAL A 773 39.31 -14.88 -7.94
CA VAL A 773 40.57 -14.30 -7.44
C VAL A 773 41.51 -14.24 -8.64
N PRO A 774 42.03 -13.08 -9.01
CA PRO A 774 42.88 -12.91 -10.17
C PRO A 774 44.14 -13.77 -10.12
#